data_cbbac9de7e9c327b69913aa55731e66c
#
_entry.id   cbbac9de7e9c327b69913aa55731e66c
#
_cell.length_a   1.000
_cell.length_b   1.000
_cell.length_c   1.000
_cell.angle_alpha   90.00
_cell.angle_beta   90.00
_cell.angle_gamma   90.00
#
_symmetry.space_group_name_H-M   'P 1'
#
loop_
_entity.id
_entity.type
_entity.pdbx_description
1 polymer ?
#
loop_
_entity_poly.entity_id
_entity_poly.type
_entity_poly.pdbx_seq_one_letter_code
_entity_poly.pdbx_strand_id
1 'polypeptide(L)'
;MRILISFVLALPLFAQDKPAAPPAKEAAPTTQEAKPAAPEAAPAASPLPSSDNWFTGTFDLGERWRSGVGGSLDTYRSVVDLGSGPKLLGADFTILDVKRRLIDRIRVRAHNWGDDPYEGVHVLVEKQGLYEFNADYRRVAYFNNLPSYADPLLSRGIARNQQSFDTRRTLGSFSLDLLPNKMISPYIAYDRDSSHGSGVTVLQTNGDEFAVPASLRDSTDLYRGGFHLTGERFHITIEEGGSTFKNDQNTFTSTTLAPNPGNNTTPILGQALGLSSLLQSYGVRGTGTYTKGIVTVTPFSWIDIYGHILFSEPRTDVNYKQFNNGNFVLLSQALFYTSEQYLVTAAANMPHTSADAGVEIRPYRHIRILQSWMTDRFHTAGSALQADTLFPTGLTNPSLFIGTQLQSSLATNFNQSETSVIVEATNSLTLRGGYRYVWGDGRNAVLPVAGVPSVGMETIRRNVGLGAATWRLARKISLTGEFELGQSDGSYFRTSLYNYRKVRAMGRYQLRDNLNLSGDYTVLSNSNPNLEASYKYLTHHEGASLTWNPGKKKLDLQASYEHCGYHSRISYLVPQLLTPADSIYGENCHNITGLARTTFKRLDVAGGGSVALSSGSRPTSYYQPLAKVTVRVNRNLGLFAEWRYYGLGETFYMYESFRAHLFTTGLRYSR
;
A
#
# COMPACT_ATOMS: atom_id res chain seq x y z
N MET A 1 -37.85 7.01 -3.52
CA MET A 1 -37.02 6.02 -2.81
C MET A 1 -35.58 6.40 -3.15
N ARG A 2 -34.99 7.29 -2.34
CA ARG A 2 -33.65 7.79 -2.55
C ARG A 2 -32.67 6.67 -2.22
N ILE A 3 -31.74 6.43 -3.13
CA ILE A 3 -30.69 5.43 -3.00
C ILE A 3 -29.80 5.85 -1.83
N LEU A 4 -29.69 4.99 -0.84
CA LEU A 4 -28.68 5.09 0.21
C LEU A 4 -27.30 5.17 -0.47
N ILE A 5 -26.68 6.33 -0.39
CA ILE A 5 -25.26 6.46 -0.67
C ILE A 5 -24.55 5.73 0.47
N SER A 6 -24.12 4.51 0.19
CA SER A 6 -23.19 3.83 1.05
C SER A 6 -21.90 4.63 1.06
N PHE A 7 -21.65 5.38 2.13
CA PHE A 7 -20.33 5.89 2.44
C PHE A 7 -19.40 4.70 2.62
N VAL A 8 -18.79 4.29 1.53
CA VAL A 8 -17.54 3.51 1.61
C VAL A 8 -16.49 4.53 2.03
N LEU A 9 -16.28 4.67 3.33
CA LEU A 9 -15.00 5.15 3.83
C LEU A 9 -13.94 4.22 3.24
N ALA A 10 -13.29 4.67 2.18
CA ALA A 10 -12.04 4.09 1.75
C ALA A 10 -11.02 4.41 2.85
N LEU A 11 -11.01 3.60 3.89
CA LEU A 11 -9.81 3.45 4.71
C LEU A 11 -8.73 2.99 3.74
N PRO A 12 -7.56 3.64 3.72
CA PRO A 12 -6.44 3.04 3.05
C PRO A 12 -6.24 1.66 3.69
N LEU A 13 -6.48 0.62 2.93
CA LEU A 13 -5.96 -0.70 3.24
C LEU A 13 -4.44 -0.52 3.26
N PHE A 14 -3.90 -0.33 4.46
CA PHE A 14 -2.52 -0.68 4.68
C PHE A 14 -2.45 -2.17 4.37
N ALA A 15 -1.92 -2.49 3.19
CA ALA A 15 -1.42 -3.82 2.93
C ALA A 15 -0.43 -4.09 4.08
N GLN A 16 -0.84 -4.90 5.02
CA GLN A 16 0.08 -5.45 5.99
C GLN A 16 1.02 -6.32 5.19
N ASP A 17 2.20 -5.78 4.92
CA ASP A 17 3.33 -6.59 4.57
C ASP A 17 3.49 -7.63 5.68
N LYS A 18 3.24 -8.86 5.31
CA LYS A 18 3.49 -10.03 6.16
C LYS A 18 4.94 -9.92 6.62
N PRO A 19 5.24 -9.90 7.92
CA PRO A 19 6.63 -9.86 8.36
C PRO A 19 7.37 -11.03 7.73
N ALA A 20 8.45 -10.72 7.05
CA ALA A 20 9.37 -11.71 6.51
C ALA A 20 9.84 -12.60 7.65
N ALA A 21 9.73 -13.91 7.45
CA ALA A 21 10.27 -14.87 8.39
C ALA A 21 11.75 -14.57 8.65
N PRO A 22 12.22 -14.62 9.90
CA PRO A 22 13.62 -14.38 10.20
C PRO A 22 14.52 -15.35 9.42
N PRO A 23 15.67 -14.89 8.95
CA PRO A 23 16.59 -15.75 8.21
C PRO A 23 17.00 -16.94 9.08
N ALA A 24 16.97 -18.12 8.49
CA ALA A 24 17.41 -19.34 9.13
C ALA A 24 18.85 -19.18 9.62
N LYS A 25 19.08 -19.39 10.91
CA LYS A 25 20.41 -19.47 11.50
C LYS A 25 21.22 -20.54 10.78
N GLU A 26 22.34 -20.11 10.26
CA GLU A 26 23.38 -20.96 9.70
C GLU A 26 23.81 -22.01 10.76
N ALA A 27 23.85 -23.26 10.33
CA ALA A 27 24.22 -24.37 11.19
C ALA A 27 25.70 -24.24 11.65
N ALA A 28 25.91 -24.25 12.94
CA ALA A 28 27.21 -24.28 13.54
C ALA A 28 27.96 -25.60 13.18
N PRO A 29 29.24 -25.56 12.92
CA PRO A 29 30.04 -26.74 12.64
C PRO A 29 30.25 -27.58 13.92
N THR A 30 30.28 -28.89 13.73
CA THR A 30 30.54 -29.93 14.71
C THR A 30 31.76 -29.67 15.56
N THR A 31 31.58 -29.65 16.86
CA THR A 31 32.63 -29.56 17.88
C THR A 31 33.46 -30.87 17.94
N GLN A 32 34.73 -30.79 17.60
CA GLN A 32 35.74 -31.76 18.06
C GLN A 32 36.09 -31.44 19.50
N GLU A 33 36.15 -32.46 20.35
CA GLU A 33 36.64 -32.35 21.73
C GLU A 33 38.02 -31.76 21.77
N ALA A 34 38.17 -30.65 22.43
CA ALA A 34 39.45 -30.00 22.69
C ALA A 34 39.87 -30.18 24.15
N LYS A 35 41.09 -30.61 24.31
CA LYS A 35 41.93 -30.69 25.49
C LYS A 35 41.86 -29.43 26.37
N PRO A 36 41.93 -29.48 27.69
CA PRO A 36 41.81 -28.32 28.57
C PRO A 36 42.90 -27.30 28.32
N ALA A 37 42.47 -26.09 27.98
CA ALA A 37 43.33 -24.94 27.69
C ALA A 37 43.67 -24.16 28.97
N ALA A 38 44.82 -23.55 28.95
CA ALA A 38 45.35 -22.63 29.97
C ALA A 38 44.45 -21.37 30.17
N PRO A 39 44.60 -20.61 31.26
CA PRO A 39 43.72 -19.53 31.63
C PRO A 39 43.58 -18.47 30.53
N GLU A 40 42.38 -18.21 30.16
CA GLU A 40 41.97 -17.32 29.09
C GLU A 40 42.42 -15.88 29.37
N ALA A 41 43.26 -15.37 28.49
CA ALA A 41 43.60 -13.96 28.46
C ALA A 41 42.32 -13.15 28.16
N ALA A 42 42.08 -12.06 28.86
CA ALA A 42 40.97 -11.14 28.66
C ALA A 42 40.74 -10.87 27.15
N PRO A 43 39.51 -10.86 26.67
CA PRO A 43 39.23 -10.66 25.26
C PRO A 43 39.87 -9.36 24.80
N ALA A 44 40.80 -9.50 23.84
CA ALA A 44 41.44 -8.36 23.21
C ALA A 44 40.33 -7.47 22.65
N ALA A 45 40.28 -6.21 23.08
CA ALA A 45 39.38 -5.23 22.55
C ALA A 45 39.47 -5.28 21.02
N SER A 46 38.32 -5.48 20.35
CA SER A 46 38.25 -5.47 18.90
C SER A 46 39.01 -4.25 18.39
N PRO A 47 39.94 -4.38 17.45
CA PRO A 47 40.73 -3.25 17.01
C PRO A 47 39.74 -2.21 16.47
N LEU A 48 39.67 -1.08 17.15
CA LEU A 48 38.94 0.09 16.65
C LEU A 48 39.50 0.36 15.26
N PRO A 49 38.68 0.49 14.23
CA PRO A 49 39.16 0.94 12.95
C PRO A 49 39.88 2.26 13.20
N SER A 50 41.18 2.27 12.99
CA SER A 50 41.99 3.48 12.97
C SER A 50 41.57 4.28 11.74
N SER A 51 40.43 4.94 11.80
CA SER A 51 39.97 5.74 10.69
C SER A 51 40.36 7.17 10.93
N ASP A 52 41.43 7.60 10.28
CA ASP A 52 41.66 9.01 9.98
C ASP A 52 40.50 9.60 9.14
N ASN A 53 39.58 8.78 8.71
CA ASN A 53 38.40 9.16 7.92
C ASN A 53 37.17 9.36 8.82
N TRP A 54 37.11 10.52 9.44
CA TRP A 54 35.91 10.95 10.16
C TRP A 54 34.67 11.11 9.25
N PHE A 55 34.88 11.19 7.94
CA PHE A 55 33.83 11.34 6.92
C PHE A 55 34.03 10.29 5.82
N THR A 56 32.96 9.53 5.51
CA THR A 56 32.89 8.61 4.38
C THR A 56 31.53 8.76 3.70
N GLY A 57 31.50 8.73 2.38
CA GLY A 57 30.20 8.80 1.70
C GLY A 57 30.27 9.08 0.21
N THR A 58 29.10 9.15 -0.39
CA THR A 58 28.90 9.42 -1.81
C THR A 58 27.85 10.52 -2.02
N PHE A 59 28.07 11.36 -3.02
CA PHE A 59 27.13 12.37 -3.49
C PHE A 59 27.00 12.25 -5.01
N ASP A 60 25.76 12.15 -5.49
CA ASP A 60 25.41 12.15 -6.91
C ASP A 60 24.61 13.42 -7.23
N LEU A 61 25.26 14.39 -7.86
CA LEU A 61 24.66 15.64 -8.30
C LEU A 61 24.57 15.65 -9.82
N GLY A 62 23.47 16.12 -10.37
CA GLY A 62 23.30 16.13 -11.82
C GLY A 62 22.31 17.17 -12.30
N GLU A 63 22.33 17.36 -13.60
CA GLU A 63 21.32 18.11 -14.34
C GLU A 63 20.54 17.14 -15.22
N ARG A 64 19.23 17.27 -15.22
CA ARG A 64 18.33 16.46 -16.05
C ARG A 64 17.66 17.31 -17.11
N TRP A 65 17.60 16.80 -18.33
CA TRP A 65 16.84 17.35 -19.42
C TRP A 65 15.79 16.35 -19.87
N ARG A 66 14.57 16.83 -19.97
CA ARG A 66 13.46 16.07 -20.58
C ARG A 66 13.20 16.63 -21.98
N SER A 67 13.16 15.77 -22.99
CA SER A 67 12.66 16.15 -24.30
C SER A 67 11.18 16.54 -24.22
N GLY A 68 10.65 17.21 -25.23
CA GLY A 68 9.21 17.39 -25.35
C GLY A 68 8.49 16.01 -25.26
N VAL A 69 7.42 15.95 -24.47
CA VAL A 69 6.60 14.76 -24.38
C VAL A 69 5.77 14.62 -25.65
N GLY A 70 5.97 13.54 -26.40
CA GLY A 70 5.11 13.20 -27.53
C GLY A 70 3.86 12.49 -27.02
N GLY A 71 2.68 12.96 -27.42
CA GLY A 71 1.39 12.45 -26.92
C GLY A 71 0.91 13.14 -25.65
N SER A 72 0.29 12.43 -24.73
CA SER A 72 -0.33 12.99 -23.52
C SER A 72 0.70 13.37 -22.45
N LEU A 73 0.85 14.66 -22.20
CA LEU A 73 1.64 15.17 -21.08
C LEU A 73 1.00 14.81 -19.74
N ASP A 74 -0.31 14.81 -19.65
CA ASP A 74 -1.03 14.50 -18.41
C ASP A 74 -0.88 13.03 -18.02
N THR A 75 -0.90 12.12 -18.99
CA THR A 75 -0.61 10.71 -18.72
C THR A 75 0.85 10.49 -18.36
N TYR A 76 1.79 11.21 -19.02
CA TYR A 76 3.19 11.21 -18.60
C TYR A 76 3.35 11.65 -17.14
N ARG A 77 2.68 12.73 -16.75
CA ARG A 77 2.69 13.21 -15.35
C ARG A 77 2.07 12.17 -14.40
N SER A 78 1.03 11.48 -14.83
CA SER A 78 0.37 10.45 -14.00
C SER A 78 1.24 9.20 -13.77
N VAL A 79 2.14 8.88 -14.71
CA VAL A 79 2.92 7.62 -14.69
C VAL A 79 4.38 7.85 -14.26
N VAL A 80 4.99 8.97 -14.66
CA VAL A 80 6.43 9.21 -14.53
C VAL A 80 6.76 10.49 -13.76
N ASP A 81 6.20 11.60 -14.16
CA ASP A 81 6.33 12.97 -13.61
C ASP A 81 7.77 13.45 -13.30
N LEU A 82 8.76 13.00 -14.06
CA LEU A 82 10.14 13.41 -13.89
C LEU A 82 10.41 14.71 -14.67
N GLY A 83 10.75 15.79 -13.94
CA GLY A 83 11.03 17.10 -14.51
C GLY A 83 12.49 17.30 -14.92
N SER A 84 12.74 18.41 -15.65
CA SER A 84 14.09 18.92 -15.94
C SER A 84 14.65 19.74 -14.77
N GLY A 85 15.96 20.05 -14.79
CA GLY A 85 16.63 20.90 -13.84
C GLY A 85 17.69 20.20 -12.97
N PRO A 86 18.30 20.96 -12.04
CA PRO A 86 19.33 20.42 -11.15
C PRO A 86 18.73 19.41 -10.17
N LYS A 87 19.47 18.32 -9.93
CA LYS A 87 19.06 17.19 -9.10
C LYS A 87 20.14 16.78 -8.13
N LEU A 88 19.77 16.57 -6.87
CA LEU A 88 20.53 15.71 -5.97
C LEU A 88 19.95 14.29 -6.12
N LEU A 89 20.58 13.46 -6.96
CA LEU A 89 20.12 12.11 -7.26
C LEU A 89 20.31 11.17 -6.08
N GLY A 90 21.39 11.38 -5.30
CA GLY A 90 21.65 10.61 -4.11
C GLY A 90 22.75 11.21 -3.25
N ALA A 91 22.62 11.03 -1.95
CA ALA A 91 23.66 11.24 -0.97
C ALA A 91 23.59 10.12 0.07
N ASP A 92 24.68 9.45 0.34
CA ASP A 92 24.80 8.49 1.45
C ASP A 92 26.16 8.75 2.10
N PHE A 93 26.15 9.31 3.29
CA PHE A 93 27.37 9.59 4.01
C PHE A 93 27.26 9.31 5.50
N THR A 94 28.41 9.00 6.07
CA THR A 94 28.59 8.71 7.49
C THR A 94 29.64 9.63 8.06
N ILE A 95 29.32 10.26 9.18
CA ILE A 95 30.24 11.06 9.99
C ILE A 95 30.49 10.31 11.30
N LEU A 96 31.74 10.10 11.65
CA LEU A 96 32.15 9.52 12.91
C LEU A 96 32.76 10.61 13.81
N ASP A 97 32.24 10.74 15.03
CA ASP A 97 32.88 11.63 16.00
C ASP A 97 34.09 10.94 16.63
N VAL A 98 35.30 11.39 16.28
CA VAL A 98 36.54 10.84 16.77
C VAL A 98 36.65 10.97 18.32
N LYS A 99 36.06 12.00 18.89
CA LYS A 99 36.09 12.25 20.37
C LYS A 99 34.99 11.49 21.11
N ARG A 100 33.97 10.99 20.41
CA ARG A 100 32.84 10.19 20.95
C ARG A 100 32.21 10.76 22.22
N ARG A 101 32.06 12.06 22.32
CA ARG A 101 31.53 12.71 23.53
C ARG A 101 30.02 12.54 23.62
N LEU A 102 29.29 13.07 22.65
CA LEU A 102 27.83 13.08 22.60
C LEU A 102 27.26 12.14 21.53
N ILE A 103 27.98 11.93 20.44
CA ILE A 103 27.57 11.18 19.25
C ILE A 103 28.73 10.26 18.87
N ASP A 104 28.43 9.05 18.43
CA ASP A 104 29.42 8.15 17.86
C ASP A 104 29.35 8.16 16.33
N ARG A 105 28.14 8.17 15.78
CA ARG A 105 27.90 8.11 14.35
C ARG A 105 26.68 8.93 13.93
N ILE A 106 26.80 9.65 12.82
CA ILE A 106 25.70 10.23 12.07
C ILE A 106 25.73 9.61 10.68
N ARG A 107 24.61 9.07 10.22
CA ARG A 107 24.42 8.62 8.86
C ARG A 107 23.28 9.37 8.22
N VAL A 108 23.52 9.90 7.02
CA VAL A 108 22.50 10.61 6.24
C VAL A 108 22.38 9.95 4.88
N ARG A 109 21.15 9.66 4.48
CA ARG A 109 20.79 9.21 3.13
C ARG A 109 19.75 10.15 2.58
N ALA A 110 20.00 10.71 1.41
CA ALA A 110 19.03 11.54 0.69
C ALA A 110 18.97 11.10 -0.77
N HIS A 111 17.81 11.24 -1.39
CA HIS A 111 17.63 10.84 -2.78
C HIS A 111 16.55 11.68 -3.47
N ASN A 112 16.76 11.87 -4.79
CA ASN A 112 15.81 12.44 -5.74
C ASN A 112 15.35 13.88 -5.41
N TRP A 113 16.19 14.71 -4.77
CA TRP A 113 15.86 16.10 -4.48
C TRP A 113 16.00 16.97 -5.74
N GLY A 114 15.06 17.86 -5.94
CA GLY A 114 15.00 18.77 -7.08
C GLY A 114 13.67 18.71 -7.82
N ASP A 115 12.56 18.61 -7.09
CA ASP A 115 11.19 18.54 -7.59
C ASP A 115 10.89 17.28 -8.42
N ASP A 116 11.45 16.16 -8.01
CA ASP A 116 11.02 14.84 -8.47
C ASP A 116 9.77 14.38 -7.69
N PRO A 117 8.93 13.52 -8.25
CA PRO A 117 7.68 13.11 -7.59
C PRO A 117 7.90 12.32 -6.29
N TYR A 118 9.11 11.86 -6.05
CA TYR A 118 9.48 11.15 -4.83
C TYR A 118 10.83 11.64 -4.32
N GLU A 119 10.84 12.31 -3.19
CA GLU A 119 12.03 12.79 -2.51
C GLU A 119 12.11 12.21 -1.10
N GLY A 120 13.30 11.98 -0.60
CA GLY A 120 13.46 11.47 0.75
C GLY A 120 14.81 11.81 1.38
N VAL A 121 14.79 11.92 2.70
CA VAL A 121 15.98 11.95 3.54
C VAL A 121 15.78 11.10 4.78
N HIS A 122 16.79 10.34 5.11
CA HIS A 122 16.86 9.53 6.33
C HIS A 122 18.13 9.91 7.09
N VAL A 123 17.97 10.17 8.38
CA VAL A 123 19.05 10.55 9.29
C VAL A 123 19.04 9.58 10.46
N LEU A 124 20.18 8.94 10.70
CA LEU A 124 20.44 8.11 11.88
C LEU A 124 21.52 8.78 12.70
N VAL A 125 21.27 9.03 13.97
CA VAL A 125 22.24 9.52 14.94
C VAL A 125 22.31 8.53 16.08
N GLU A 126 23.50 8.03 16.36
CA GLU A 126 23.65 7.04 17.43
C GLU A 126 24.78 7.37 18.40
N LYS A 127 24.54 6.99 19.62
CA LYS A 127 25.51 6.87 20.71
C LYS A 127 25.43 5.47 21.27
N GLN A 128 26.44 4.68 21.03
CA GLN A 128 26.45 3.26 21.37
C GLN A 128 26.08 3.03 22.84
N GLY A 129 25.04 2.24 23.06
CA GLY A 129 24.55 1.87 24.40
C GLY A 129 23.79 2.97 25.15
N LEU A 130 23.64 4.18 24.60
CA LEU A 130 22.90 5.28 25.22
C LEU A 130 21.64 5.65 24.46
N TYR A 131 21.74 5.92 23.16
CA TYR A 131 20.57 6.25 22.35
C TYR A 131 20.78 5.98 20.85
N GLU A 132 19.67 5.79 20.17
CA GLU A 132 19.55 5.79 18.71
C GLU A 132 18.41 6.70 18.31
N PHE A 133 18.69 7.72 17.51
CA PHE A 133 17.71 8.63 16.96
C PHE A 133 17.60 8.41 15.46
N ASN A 134 16.39 8.14 14.99
CA ASN A 134 16.03 8.00 13.59
C ASN A 134 15.09 9.13 13.17
N ALA A 135 15.37 9.74 12.04
CA ALA A 135 14.46 10.69 11.39
C ALA A 135 14.32 10.33 9.91
N ASP A 136 13.11 10.17 9.45
CA ASP A 136 12.77 9.88 8.06
C ASP A 136 11.81 10.97 7.55
N TYR A 137 12.14 11.55 6.42
CA TYR A 137 11.29 12.52 5.73
C TYR A 137 11.12 12.08 4.29
N ARG A 138 9.88 12.04 3.82
CA ARG A 138 9.53 11.72 2.43
C ARG A 138 8.49 12.69 1.92
N ARG A 139 8.66 13.10 0.69
CA ARG A 139 7.68 13.88 -0.06
C ARG A 139 7.30 13.13 -1.32
N VAL A 140 6.01 12.94 -1.54
CA VAL A 140 5.45 12.29 -2.72
C VAL A 140 4.53 13.28 -3.41
N ALA A 141 4.81 13.62 -4.66
CA ALA A 141 3.88 14.31 -5.52
C ALA A 141 3.06 13.26 -6.28
N TYR A 142 1.75 13.39 -6.22
CA TYR A 142 0.82 12.52 -6.90
C TYR A 142 -0.03 13.34 -7.88
N PHE A 143 0.08 13.01 -9.14
CA PHE A 143 -0.76 13.55 -10.19
C PHE A 143 -1.51 12.41 -10.85
N ASN A 144 -2.81 12.55 -11.02
CA ASN A 144 -3.62 11.61 -11.77
C ASN A 144 -4.62 12.38 -12.64
N ASN A 145 -4.48 12.22 -13.93
CA ASN A 145 -5.43 12.73 -14.90
C ASN A 145 -6.70 11.89 -14.84
N LEU A 146 -7.84 12.55 -14.65
CA LEU A 146 -9.16 11.93 -14.64
C LEU A 146 -9.93 12.36 -15.88
N PRO A 147 -9.75 11.69 -17.00
CA PRO A 147 -10.60 11.93 -18.15
C PRO A 147 -12.03 11.55 -17.79
N SER A 148 -12.99 12.44 -18.04
CA SER A 148 -14.40 12.18 -17.75
C SER A 148 -15.00 11.23 -18.78
N TYR A 149 -15.08 9.95 -18.42
CA TYR A 149 -15.76 8.91 -19.22
C TYR A 149 -17.04 8.41 -18.56
N ALA A 150 -17.55 9.13 -17.59
CA ALA A 150 -18.77 8.76 -16.88
C ALA A 150 -19.98 8.68 -17.80
N ASP A 151 -20.03 9.52 -18.87
CA ASP A 151 -21.05 9.46 -19.88
C ASP A 151 -20.59 8.61 -21.08
N PRO A 152 -21.21 7.43 -21.34
CA PRO A 152 -20.87 6.60 -22.50
C PRO A 152 -21.18 7.27 -23.84
N LEU A 153 -21.96 8.35 -23.88
CA LEU A 153 -22.27 9.13 -25.08
C LEU A 153 -21.17 10.14 -25.40
N LEU A 154 -20.25 10.43 -24.49
CA LEU A 154 -19.11 11.29 -24.77
C LEU A 154 -18.19 10.58 -25.77
N SER A 155 -17.89 11.29 -26.86
CA SER A 155 -16.90 10.80 -27.81
C SER A 155 -15.53 10.74 -27.15
N ARG A 156 -14.74 9.69 -27.43
CA ARG A 156 -13.39 9.52 -26.92
C ARG A 156 -12.54 10.75 -27.22
N GLY A 157 -11.83 11.25 -26.21
CA GLY A 157 -10.99 12.42 -26.34
C GLY A 157 -11.69 13.77 -26.13
N ILE A 158 -13.00 13.81 -25.94
CA ILE A 158 -13.73 14.98 -25.50
C ILE A 158 -14.15 14.78 -24.06
N ALA A 159 -13.35 15.31 -23.13
CA ALA A 159 -13.71 15.33 -21.73
C ALA A 159 -14.45 16.63 -21.41
N ARG A 160 -15.64 16.52 -20.85
CA ARG A 160 -16.32 17.65 -20.20
C ARG A 160 -15.81 17.72 -18.77
N ASN A 161 -15.47 18.93 -18.30
CA ASN A 161 -15.02 19.13 -16.93
C ASN A 161 -13.87 18.18 -16.55
N GLN A 162 -12.90 18.00 -17.46
CA GLN A 162 -11.73 17.21 -17.17
C GLN A 162 -11.01 17.77 -15.95
N GLN A 163 -10.80 16.94 -14.96
CA GLN A 163 -10.20 17.29 -13.68
C GLN A 163 -9.02 16.37 -13.41
N SER A 164 -8.13 16.80 -12.52
CA SER A 164 -7.02 15.98 -12.08
C SER A 164 -6.90 15.99 -10.56
N PHE A 165 -6.35 14.92 -10.02
CA PHE A 165 -5.78 14.95 -8.69
C PHE A 165 -4.33 15.42 -8.80
N ASP A 166 -4.00 16.50 -8.11
CA ASP A 166 -2.64 17.04 -8.01
C ASP A 166 -2.38 17.31 -6.53
N THR A 167 -1.80 16.32 -5.86
CA THR A 167 -1.60 16.36 -4.41
C THR A 167 -0.15 16.10 -4.06
N ARG A 168 0.32 16.75 -2.99
CA ARG A 168 1.63 16.53 -2.40
C ARG A 168 1.46 15.97 -1.00
N ARG A 169 2.02 14.79 -0.77
CA ARG A 169 2.01 14.11 0.51
C ARG A 169 3.38 14.18 1.15
N THR A 170 3.42 14.59 2.39
CA THR A 170 4.63 14.68 3.22
C THR A 170 4.51 13.72 4.40
N LEU A 171 5.47 12.84 4.52
CA LEU A 171 5.60 11.86 5.58
C LEU A 171 6.83 12.21 6.41
N GLY A 172 6.66 12.38 7.70
CA GLY A 172 7.75 12.58 8.67
C GLY A 172 7.65 11.51 9.76
N SER A 173 8.75 10.87 10.08
CA SER A 173 8.84 9.90 11.17
C SER A 173 10.07 10.19 12.01
N PHE A 174 9.90 10.27 13.32
CA PHE A 174 10.97 10.50 14.29
C PHE A 174 10.87 9.44 15.38
N SER A 175 11.97 8.78 15.71
CA SER A 175 12.04 7.87 16.86
C SER A 175 13.34 8.09 17.64
N LEU A 176 13.22 7.95 18.93
CA LEU A 176 14.34 7.99 19.86
C LEU A 176 14.27 6.76 20.76
N ASP A 177 15.18 5.85 20.57
CA ASP A 177 15.38 4.66 21.39
C ASP A 177 16.47 4.96 22.42
N LEU A 178 16.16 4.75 23.68
CA LEU A 178 17.08 4.95 24.79
C LEU A 178 17.61 3.61 25.31
N LEU A 179 18.86 3.60 25.72
CA LEU A 179 19.55 2.42 26.25
C LEU A 179 19.39 1.17 25.37
N PRO A 180 19.62 1.26 24.03
CA PRO A 180 19.50 0.13 23.15
C PRO A 180 20.42 -1.01 23.64
N ASN A 181 19.95 -2.24 23.50
CA ASN A 181 20.62 -3.46 23.96
C ASN A 181 20.74 -3.61 25.48
N LYS A 182 20.00 -2.84 26.27
CA LYS A 182 19.82 -3.09 27.71
C LYS A 182 18.57 -3.94 27.94
N MET A 183 18.45 -4.49 29.16
CA MET A 183 17.26 -5.28 29.54
C MET A 183 15.97 -4.47 29.37
N ILE A 184 16.01 -3.17 29.66
CA ILE A 184 14.91 -2.23 29.48
C ILE A 184 15.40 -1.14 28.53
N SER A 185 14.71 -0.99 27.40
CA SER A 185 14.97 0.02 26.39
C SER A 185 13.69 0.84 26.14
N PRO A 186 13.55 2.00 26.79
CA PRO A 186 12.42 2.90 26.53
C PRO A 186 12.56 3.57 25.16
N TYR A 187 11.45 3.89 24.52
CA TYR A 187 11.44 4.67 23.30
C TYR A 187 10.24 5.62 23.21
N ILE A 188 10.42 6.65 22.43
CA ILE A 188 9.36 7.56 22.00
C ILE A 188 9.43 7.75 20.49
N ALA A 189 8.26 7.93 19.86
CA ALA A 189 8.20 8.17 18.43
C ALA A 189 7.05 9.11 18.07
N TYR A 190 7.21 9.82 16.96
CA TYR A 190 6.21 10.69 16.37
C TYR A 190 6.21 10.49 14.87
N ASP A 191 5.03 10.23 14.32
CA ASP A 191 4.84 10.13 12.88
C ASP A 191 3.82 11.18 12.45
N ARG A 192 4.10 11.87 11.36
CA ARG A 192 3.19 12.80 10.71
C ARG A 192 3.04 12.44 9.24
N ASP A 193 1.80 12.34 8.82
CA ASP A 193 1.39 12.20 7.43
C ASP A 193 0.48 13.36 7.08
N SER A 194 0.82 14.17 6.09
CA SER A 194 -0.01 15.28 5.68
C SER A 194 -0.03 15.40 4.16
N SER A 195 -1.20 15.68 3.62
CA SER A 195 -1.34 15.95 2.20
C SER A 195 -2.10 17.25 1.94
N HIS A 196 -1.81 17.87 0.82
CA HIS A 196 -2.54 19.03 0.33
C HIS A 196 -2.49 19.05 -1.20
N GLY A 197 -3.50 19.67 -1.79
CA GLY A 197 -3.57 19.79 -3.24
C GLY A 197 -4.97 20.00 -3.76
N SER A 198 -5.17 19.63 -5.00
CA SER A 198 -6.45 19.70 -5.68
C SER A 198 -6.96 18.31 -6.06
N GLY A 199 -8.26 18.17 -6.14
CA GLY A 199 -8.96 16.96 -6.57
C GLY A 199 -10.29 17.32 -7.20
N VAL A 200 -11.15 16.33 -7.28
CA VAL A 200 -12.49 16.43 -7.84
C VAL A 200 -13.50 15.97 -6.81
N THR A 201 -14.57 16.72 -6.65
CA THR A 201 -15.80 16.24 -6.01
C THR A 201 -16.92 16.19 -7.03
N VAL A 202 -17.92 15.37 -6.78
CA VAL A 202 -19.09 15.24 -7.65
C VAL A 202 -20.33 15.66 -6.87
N LEU A 203 -21.00 16.71 -7.34
CA LEU A 203 -22.34 17.01 -6.91
C LEU A 203 -23.31 16.12 -7.69
N GLN A 204 -23.99 15.23 -6.99
CA GLN A 204 -25.05 14.40 -7.56
C GLN A 204 -26.41 15.01 -7.24
N THR A 205 -27.23 15.17 -8.28
CA THR A 205 -28.64 15.53 -8.17
C THR A 205 -29.48 14.45 -8.80
N ASN A 206 -30.80 14.54 -8.67
CA ASN A 206 -31.67 13.64 -9.41
C ASN A 206 -31.57 13.92 -10.92
N GLY A 207 -30.98 13.00 -11.65
CA GLY A 207 -30.88 13.05 -13.11
C GLY A 207 -29.59 13.63 -13.68
N ASP A 208 -28.69 14.17 -12.85
CA ASP A 208 -27.41 14.68 -13.33
C ASP A 208 -26.30 14.62 -12.29
N GLU A 209 -25.05 14.68 -12.79
CA GLU A 209 -23.82 14.69 -12.00
C GLU A 209 -22.91 15.84 -12.48
N PHE A 210 -22.39 16.61 -11.52
CA PHE A 210 -21.54 17.76 -11.78
C PHE A 210 -20.18 17.53 -11.14
N ALA A 211 -19.16 17.28 -11.94
CA ALA A 211 -17.79 17.20 -11.47
C ALA A 211 -17.23 18.61 -11.29
N VAL A 212 -16.71 18.92 -10.11
CA VAL A 212 -16.18 20.24 -9.76
C VAL A 212 -14.82 20.10 -9.05
N PRO A 213 -13.91 21.08 -9.23
CA PRO A 213 -12.62 21.04 -8.55
C PRO A 213 -12.78 21.25 -7.04
N ALA A 214 -12.03 20.52 -6.27
CA ALA A 214 -12.00 20.60 -4.82
C ALA A 214 -10.57 20.80 -4.31
N SER A 215 -10.40 21.63 -3.28
CA SER A 215 -9.15 21.68 -2.54
C SER A 215 -9.16 20.57 -1.48
N LEU A 216 -8.05 19.83 -1.39
CA LEU A 216 -7.87 18.73 -0.47
C LEU A 216 -6.77 19.06 0.53
N ARG A 217 -7.03 18.79 1.79
CA ARG A 217 -6.03 18.92 2.84
C ARG A 217 -6.33 17.90 3.93
N ASP A 218 -5.38 17.02 4.20
CA ASP A 218 -5.47 16.08 5.32
C ASP A 218 -4.17 16.06 6.13
N SER A 219 -4.29 15.62 7.37
CA SER A 219 -3.13 15.33 8.22
C SER A 219 -3.49 14.31 9.29
N THR A 220 -2.54 13.42 9.54
CA THR A 220 -2.56 12.47 10.66
C THR A 220 -1.29 12.66 11.46
N ASP A 221 -1.43 12.83 12.76
CA ASP A 221 -0.33 12.85 13.69
C ASP A 221 -0.46 11.64 14.62
N LEU A 222 0.61 10.87 14.80
CA LEU A 222 0.67 9.70 15.66
C LEU A 222 1.80 9.87 16.67
N TYR A 223 1.47 9.85 17.93
CA TYR A 223 2.39 9.92 19.06
C TYR A 223 2.41 8.56 19.75
N ARG A 224 3.58 8.04 20.01
CA ARG A 224 3.72 6.73 20.66
C ARG A 224 4.94 6.70 21.58
N GLY A 225 4.83 5.91 22.62
CA GLY A 225 5.92 5.64 23.51
C GLY A 225 5.78 4.27 24.14
N GLY A 226 6.88 3.69 24.52
CA GLY A 226 6.85 2.34 25.05
C GLY A 226 8.22 1.91 25.56
N PHE A 227 8.34 0.64 25.78
CA PHE A 227 9.60 0.02 26.17
C PHE A 227 9.70 -1.41 25.67
N HIS A 228 10.92 -1.81 25.39
CA HIS A 228 11.31 -3.18 25.12
C HIS A 228 11.95 -3.77 26.36
N LEU A 229 11.47 -4.93 26.78
CA LEU A 229 12.06 -5.75 27.83
C LEU A 229 12.69 -6.97 27.15
N THR A 230 14.01 -7.09 27.22
CA THR A 230 14.74 -8.18 26.57
C THR A 230 15.59 -8.93 27.60
N GLY A 231 15.26 -10.19 27.79
CA GLY A 231 16.06 -11.13 28.58
C GLY A 231 16.56 -12.28 27.71
N GLU A 232 17.30 -13.20 28.29
CA GLU A 232 17.85 -14.35 27.57
C GLU A 232 16.78 -15.25 26.94
N ARG A 233 15.57 -15.29 27.54
CA ARG A 233 14.49 -16.21 27.14
C ARG A 233 13.18 -15.51 26.84
N PHE A 234 13.16 -14.19 26.86
CA PHE A 234 11.95 -13.43 26.57
C PHE A 234 12.24 -12.11 25.89
N HIS A 235 11.30 -11.67 25.10
CA HIS A 235 11.21 -10.33 24.55
C HIS A 235 9.77 -9.85 24.68
N ILE A 236 9.59 -8.70 25.32
CA ILE A 236 8.29 -8.09 25.55
C ILE A 236 8.37 -6.63 25.08
N THR A 237 7.41 -6.20 24.27
CA THR A 237 7.22 -4.80 23.91
C THR A 237 5.85 -4.35 24.41
N ILE A 238 5.81 -3.22 25.09
CA ILE A 238 4.57 -2.53 25.45
C ILE A 238 4.65 -1.12 24.88
N GLU A 239 3.62 -0.75 24.12
CA GLU A 239 3.52 0.54 23.46
C GLU A 239 2.13 1.12 23.70
N GLU A 240 2.11 2.40 24.03
CA GLU A 240 0.91 3.21 24.12
C GLU A 240 1.02 4.33 23.09
N GLY A 241 -0.08 4.64 22.41
CA GLY A 241 -0.09 5.69 21.40
C GLY A 241 -1.39 6.43 21.32
N GLY A 242 -1.32 7.62 20.76
CA GLY A 242 -2.45 8.45 20.43
C GLY A 242 -2.32 9.05 19.03
N SER A 243 -3.43 9.19 18.35
CA SER A 243 -3.48 9.79 17.02
C SER A 243 -4.49 10.93 16.93
N THR A 244 -4.19 11.89 16.06
CA THR A 244 -5.17 12.88 15.62
C THR A 244 -5.27 12.82 14.09
N PHE A 245 -6.48 13.00 13.59
CA PHE A 245 -6.78 13.03 12.16
C PHE A 245 -7.57 14.27 11.80
N LYS A 246 -7.21 14.93 10.71
CA LYS A 246 -7.94 16.06 10.13
C LYS A 246 -8.04 15.86 8.63
N ASN A 247 -9.23 16.09 8.08
CA ASN A 247 -9.43 16.12 6.63
C ASN A 247 -10.37 17.29 6.33
N ASP A 248 -9.90 18.21 5.50
CA ASP A 248 -10.63 19.36 5.04
C ASP A 248 -10.70 19.34 3.51
N GLN A 249 -11.91 19.30 2.98
CA GLN A 249 -12.16 19.41 1.55
C GLN A 249 -13.10 20.58 1.32
N ASN A 250 -12.70 21.50 0.46
CA ASN A 250 -13.49 22.67 0.15
C ASN A 250 -13.63 22.81 -1.35
N THR A 251 -14.82 23.14 -1.78
CA THR A 251 -15.15 23.40 -3.17
C THR A 251 -15.87 24.71 -3.26
N PHE A 252 -15.42 25.56 -4.17
CA PHE A 252 -16.15 26.72 -4.59
C PHE A 252 -16.09 26.82 -6.11
N THR A 253 -17.26 26.86 -6.74
CA THR A 253 -17.38 27.17 -8.17
C THR A 253 -18.55 28.11 -8.39
N SER A 254 -18.40 29.02 -9.33
CA SER A 254 -19.44 29.94 -9.75
C SER A 254 -19.25 30.22 -11.23
N THR A 255 -20.30 30.09 -12.01
CA THR A 255 -20.29 30.38 -13.43
C THR A 255 -21.12 31.63 -13.69
N THR A 256 -20.52 32.62 -14.33
CA THR A 256 -21.18 33.91 -14.64
C THR A 256 -21.78 33.95 -16.03
N LEU A 257 -21.32 33.09 -16.95
CA LEU A 257 -21.75 33.14 -18.38
C LEU A 257 -22.72 32.03 -18.74
N ALA A 258 -22.48 30.79 -18.30
CA ALA A 258 -23.39 29.67 -18.53
C ALA A 258 -23.29 28.66 -17.39
N PRO A 259 -24.38 28.04 -16.94
CA PRO A 259 -24.35 26.97 -15.98
C PRO A 259 -23.50 25.79 -16.48
N ASN A 260 -22.84 25.09 -15.57
CA ASN A 260 -22.24 23.81 -15.87
C ASN A 260 -23.36 22.82 -16.23
N PRO A 261 -23.41 22.25 -17.44
CA PRO A 261 -24.50 21.40 -17.88
C PRO A 261 -24.46 19.99 -17.28
N GLY A 262 -23.43 19.65 -16.49
CA GLY A 262 -23.26 18.31 -15.96
C GLY A 262 -22.90 17.27 -17.01
N ASN A 263 -23.14 16.01 -16.67
CA ASN A 263 -22.91 14.85 -17.55
C ASN A 263 -24.14 14.53 -18.43
N ASN A 264 -25.34 14.83 -17.93
CA ASN A 264 -26.56 14.59 -18.67
C ASN A 264 -26.99 15.86 -19.43
N THR A 265 -26.83 15.84 -20.73
CA THR A 265 -27.27 16.98 -21.60
C THR A 265 -28.69 16.86 -22.13
N THR A 266 -29.38 15.76 -21.81
CA THR A 266 -30.75 15.54 -22.23
C THR A 266 -31.70 16.30 -21.29
N PRO A 267 -32.58 17.19 -21.80
CA PRO A 267 -33.56 17.86 -20.97
C PRO A 267 -34.45 16.88 -20.22
N ILE A 268 -34.68 17.11 -18.94
CA ILE A 268 -35.60 16.33 -18.12
C ILE A 268 -36.90 17.11 -17.99
N LEU A 269 -38.02 16.48 -18.33
CA LEU A 269 -39.33 17.14 -18.37
C LEU A 269 -39.33 18.48 -19.17
N GLY A 270 -38.53 18.52 -20.24
CA GLY A 270 -38.39 19.68 -21.11
C GLY A 270 -37.47 20.79 -20.62
N GLN A 271 -36.81 20.63 -19.48
CA GLN A 271 -35.87 21.62 -18.94
C GLN A 271 -34.43 21.07 -18.89
N ALA A 272 -33.47 21.88 -19.32
CA ALA A 272 -32.06 21.59 -19.15
C ALA A 272 -31.67 21.83 -17.69
N LEU A 273 -31.02 20.83 -17.09
CA LEU A 273 -30.38 20.97 -15.77
C LEU A 273 -29.07 21.71 -15.87
N GLY A 274 -28.61 22.29 -14.77
CA GLY A 274 -27.34 23.00 -14.76
C GLY A 274 -26.98 23.55 -13.40
N LEU A 275 -25.70 23.55 -13.11
CA LEU A 275 -25.10 24.06 -11.87
C LEU A 275 -24.53 25.46 -12.14
N SER A 276 -25.03 26.47 -11.45
CA SER A 276 -24.56 27.87 -11.54
C SER A 276 -23.50 28.16 -10.47
N SER A 277 -23.72 27.71 -9.24
CA SER A 277 -22.72 27.85 -8.19
C SER A 277 -22.78 26.69 -7.19
N LEU A 278 -21.64 26.37 -6.61
CA LEU A 278 -21.50 25.38 -5.55
C LEU A 278 -20.49 25.87 -4.51
N LEU A 279 -20.90 25.80 -3.26
CA LEU A 279 -20.02 25.92 -2.10
C LEU A 279 -20.16 24.64 -1.28
N GLN A 280 -19.08 23.87 -1.16
CA GLN A 280 -19.03 22.70 -0.29
C GLN A 280 -17.89 22.84 0.72
N SER A 281 -18.14 22.44 1.94
CA SER A 281 -17.13 22.30 2.97
C SER A 281 -17.33 20.98 3.69
N TYR A 282 -16.35 20.12 3.65
CA TYR A 282 -16.33 18.82 4.30
C TYR A 282 -15.16 18.79 5.29
N GLY A 283 -15.47 18.77 6.57
CA GLY A 283 -14.50 18.73 7.66
C GLY A 283 -14.64 17.45 8.48
N VAL A 284 -13.54 16.70 8.59
CA VAL A 284 -13.45 15.52 9.46
C VAL A 284 -12.41 15.77 10.54
N ARG A 285 -12.74 15.42 11.76
CA ARG A 285 -11.83 15.45 12.91
C ARG A 285 -11.86 14.09 13.58
N GLY A 286 -10.70 13.50 13.76
CA GLY A 286 -10.55 12.22 14.41
C GLY A 286 -9.53 12.27 15.51
N THR A 287 -9.76 11.48 16.55
CA THR A 287 -8.80 11.20 17.62
C THR A 287 -8.85 9.71 17.94
N GLY A 288 -7.77 9.15 18.40
CA GLY A 288 -7.75 7.76 18.83
C GLY A 288 -6.61 7.49 19.78
N THR A 289 -6.79 6.54 20.66
CA THR A 289 -5.74 5.97 21.50
C THR A 289 -5.60 4.49 21.15
N TYR A 290 -4.43 3.93 21.36
CA TYR A 290 -4.22 2.49 21.26
C TYR A 290 -3.17 2.02 22.25
N THR A 291 -3.35 0.77 22.66
CA THR A 291 -2.39 0.00 23.45
C THR A 291 -1.97 -1.21 22.67
N LYS A 292 -0.66 -1.49 22.60
CA LYS A 292 -0.08 -2.61 21.89
C LYS A 292 0.87 -3.39 22.79
N GLY A 293 0.70 -4.70 22.80
CA GLY A 293 1.58 -5.62 23.50
C GLY A 293 2.11 -6.68 22.56
N ILE A 294 3.41 -6.97 22.62
CA ILE A 294 4.04 -8.09 21.91
C ILE A 294 4.85 -8.89 22.92
N VAL A 295 4.71 -10.19 22.88
CA VAL A 295 5.45 -11.10 23.77
C VAL A 295 6.02 -12.27 22.98
N THR A 296 7.28 -12.59 23.23
CA THR A 296 7.91 -13.84 22.78
C THR A 296 8.68 -14.39 23.97
N VAL A 297 8.45 -15.67 24.29
CA VAL A 297 9.09 -16.34 25.41
C VAL A 297 9.51 -17.73 24.98
N THR A 298 10.75 -18.09 25.32
CA THR A 298 11.32 -19.44 25.13
C THR A 298 11.58 -20.06 26.51
N PRO A 299 10.54 -20.52 27.24
CA PRO A 299 10.71 -21.00 28.61
C PRO A 299 11.65 -22.23 28.67
N PHE A 300 11.59 -23.07 27.66
CA PHE A 300 12.43 -24.25 27.49
C PHE A 300 12.93 -24.34 26.05
N SER A 301 14.02 -25.04 25.80
CA SER A 301 14.61 -25.18 24.46
C SER A 301 13.70 -25.85 23.43
N TRP A 302 12.65 -26.53 23.89
CA TRP A 302 11.69 -27.26 23.05
C TRP A 302 10.32 -26.56 22.88
N ILE A 303 10.12 -25.37 23.50
CA ILE A 303 8.87 -24.62 23.37
C ILE A 303 9.13 -23.13 23.23
N ASP A 304 8.51 -22.52 22.22
CA ASP A 304 8.40 -21.07 22.03
C ASP A 304 6.93 -20.66 22.12
N ILE A 305 6.68 -19.55 22.83
CA ILE A 305 5.35 -18.94 22.97
C ILE A 305 5.46 -17.51 22.45
N TYR A 306 4.51 -17.13 21.63
CA TYR A 306 4.42 -15.75 21.13
C TYR A 306 2.99 -15.24 21.19
N GLY A 307 2.84 -13.95 21.29
CA GLY A 307 1.55 -13.29 21.26
C GLY A 307 1.66 -11.82 20.94
N HIS A 308 0.59 -11.31 20.39
CA HIS A 308 0.42 -9.90 20.07
C HIS A 308 -1.01 -9.49 20.42
N ILE A 309 -1.18 -8.29 21.00
CA ILE A 309 -2.47 -7.66 21.24
C ILE A 309 -2.40 -6.21 20.83
N LEU A 310 -3.42 -5.74 20.14
CA LEU A 310 -3.68 -4.34 19.82
C LEU A 310 -5.12 -4.03 20.20
N PHE A 311 -5.29 -3.03 21.02
CA PHE A 311 -6.60 -2.41 21.30
C PHE A 311 -6.55 -0.95 20.89
N SER A 312 -7.53 -0.46 20.15
CA SER A 312 -7.64 0.93 19.74
C SER A 312 -9.08 1.43 19.83
N GLU A 313 -9.26 2.71 20.11
CA GLU A 313 -10.57 3.36 20.18
C GLU A 313 -10.56 4.69 19.40
N PRO A 314 -10.57 4.66 18.05
CA PRO A 314 -10.69 5.87 17.27
C PRO A 314 -12.11 6.43 17.30
N ARG A 315 -12.19 7.76 17.32
CA ARG A 315 -13.43 8.55 17.25
C ARG A 315 -13.30 9.53 16.10
N THR A 316 -14.41 9.77 15.42
CA THR A 316 -14.44 10.68 14.28
C THR A 316 -15.71 11.51 14.30
N ASP A 317 -15.55 12.82 14.12
CA ASP A 317 -16.63 13.79 13.93
C ASP A 317 -16.57 14.35 12.52
N VAL A 318 -17.73 14.49 11.87
CA VAL A 318 -17.89 14.99 10.51
C VAL A 318 -18.85 16.16 10.49
N ASN A 319 -18.44 17.24 9.81
CA ASN A 319 -19.29 18.36 9.47
C ASN A 319 -19.26 18.55 7.96
N TYR A 320 -20.40 18.48 7.32
CA TYR A 320 -20.56 18.74 5.89
C TYR A 320 -21.58 19.83 5.66
N LYS A 321 -21.23 20.78 4.80
CA LYS A 321 -22.11 21.88 4.37
C LYS A 321 -22.04 22.00 2.87
N GLN A 322 -23.21 22.08 2.22
CA GLN A 322 -23.33 22.29 0.79
C GLN A 322 -24.39 23.35 0.52
N PHE A 323 -24.07 24.28 -0.35
CA PHE A 323 -24.98 25.28 -0.91
C PHE A 323 -24.78 25.27 -2.41
N ASN A 324 -25.81 24.98 -3.15
CA ASN A 324 -25.79 24.98 -4.61
C ASN A 324 -26.93 25.80 -5.19
N ASN A 325 -26.65 26.48 -6.29
CA ASN A 325 -27.62 27.20 -7.09
C ASN A 325 -27.55 26.72 -8.54
N GLY A 326 -28.70 26.67 -9.20
CA GLY A 326 -28.78 26.20 -10.56
C GLY A 326 -30.22 25.91 -10.99
N ASN A 327 -30.37 24.93 -11.86
CA ASN A 327 -31.67 24.34 -12.21
C ASN A 327 -31.59 22.84 -11.99
N PHE A 328 -32.34 22.34 -11.04
CA PHE A 328 -32.31 20.94 -10.60
C PHE A 328 -33.73 20.39 -10.53
N VAL A 329 -33.91 19.08 -10.44
CA VAL A 329 -35.17 18.40 -10.37
C VAL A 329 -35.20 17.36 -9.24
N LEU A 330 -36.29 17.33 -8.49
CA LEU A 330 -36.62 16.21 -7.59
C LEU A 330 -37.56 15.27 -8.36
N LEU A 331 -37.01 14.24 -9.00
CA LEU A 331 -37.74 13.36 -9.93
C LEU A 331 -38.93 12.66 -9.28
N SER A 332 -38.83 12.29 -8.01
CA SER A 332 -39.91 11.61 -7.28
C SER A 332 -41.19 12.45 -7.15
N GLN A 333 -41.08 13.76 -7.31
CA GLN A 333 -42.18 14.72 -7.19
C GLN A 333 -42.36 15.56 -8.47
N ALA A 334 -41.53 15.31 -9.51
CA ALA A 334 -41.47 16.14 -10.72
C ALA A 334 -41.31 17.65 -10.40
N LEU A 335 -40.61 17.98 -9.33
CA LEU A 335 -40.44 19.31 -8.79
C LEU A 335 -39.10 19.91 -9.17
N PHE A 336 -39.11 21.04 -9.89
CA PHE A 336 -37.89 21.80 -10.15
C PHE A 336 -37.56 22.73 -8.99
N TYR A 337 -36.24 22.87 -8.67
CA TYR A 337 -35.73 23.77 -7.63
C TYR A 337 -34.48 24.50 -8.09
N THR A 338 -34.27 25.72 -7.58
CA THR A 338 -33.21 26.62 -7.99
C THR A 338 -32.01 26.58 -7.05
N SER A 339 -32.22 26.17 -5.82
CA SER A 339 -31.15 26.06 -4.84
C SER A 339 -31.40 24.97 -3.81
N GLU A 340 -30.33 24.50 -3.19
CA GLU A 340 -30.37 23.50 -2.14
C GLU A 340 -29.34 23.85 -1.06
N GLN A 341 -29.75 23.67 0.18
CA GLN A 341 -28.88 23.70 1.34
C GLN A 341 -28.89 22.32 1.98
N TYR A 342 -27.74 21.65 1.99
CA TYR A 342 -27.59 20.33 2.57
C TYR A 342 -26.52 20.34 3.67
N LEU A 343 -26.93 19.98 4.89
CA LEU A 343 -26.08 19.99 6.07
C LEU A 343 -26.04 18.59 6.68
N VAL A 344 -24.86 18.12 7.03
CA VAL A 344 -24.67 16.85 7.76
C VAL A 344 -23.73 17.06 8.94
N THR A 345 -24.18 16.60 10.11
CA THR A 345 -23.33 16.44 11.28
C THR A 345 -23.35 14.98 11.67
N ALA A 346 -22.18 14.37 11.81
CA ALA A 346 -22.07 12.95 12.13
C ALA A 346 -20.92 12.70 13.12
N ALA A 347 -21.07 11.63 13.89
CA ALA A 347 -20.03 11.14 14.79
C ALA A 347 -19.99 9.62 14.76
N ALA A 348 -18.79 9.04 14.91
CA ALA A 348 -18.60 7.60 15.00
C ALA A 348 -17.50 7.23 15.97
N ASN A 349 -17.72 6.13 16.70
CA ASN A 349 -16.72 5.43 17.49
C ASN A 349 -16.40 4.09 16.84
N MET A 350 -15.14 3.69 16.81
CA MET A 350 -14.67 2.50 16.11
C MET A 350 -13.71 1.66 16.99
N PRO A 351 -14.13 1.15 18.15
CA PRO A 351 -13.28 0.27 18.94
C PRO A 351 -12.89 -0.97 18.14
N HIS A 352 -11.59 -1.27 18.19
CA HIS A 352 -11.00 -2.39 17.47
C HIS A 352 -10.04 -3.15 18.39
N THR A 353 -10.17 -4.46 18.42
CA THR A 353 -9.29 -5.37 19.15
C THR A 353 -8.76 -6.41 18.17
N SER A 354 -7.45 -6.49 18.04
CA SER A 354 -6.78 -7.55 17.29
C SER A 354 -5.79 -8.25 18.21
N ALA A 355 -5.84 -9.57 18.26
CA ALA A 355 -4.92 -10.34 19.07
C ALA A 355 -4.57 -11.65 18.36
N ASP A 356 -3.33 -12.08 18.52
CA ASP A 356 -2.87 -13.40 18.13
C ASP A 356 -2.00 -14.01 19.23
N ALA A 357 -2.05 -15.32 19.34
CA ALA A 357 -1.20 -16.10 20.21
C ALA A 357 -0.82 -17.40 19.53
N GLY A 358 0.35 -17.90 19.81
CA GLY A 358 0.80 -19.17 19.27
C GLY A 358 1.87 -19.82 20.10
N VAL A 359 2.02 -21.12 19.86
CA VAL A 359 3.03 -21.94 20.47
C VAL A 359 3.69 -22.83 19.42
N GLU A 360 4.98 -22.90 19.45
CA GLU A 360 5.78 -23.89 18.73
C GLU A 360 6.37 -24.88 19.72
N ILE A 361 6.08 -26.16 19.51
CA ILE A 361 6.56 -27.27 20.33
C ILE A 361 7.48 -28.14 19.49
N ARG A 362 8.66 -28.46 19.98
CA ARG A 362 9.65 -29.34 19.36
C ARG A 362 9.80 -30.63 20.17
N PRO A 363 8.85 -31.56 20.05
CA PRO A 363 8.90 -32.80 20.86
C PRO A 363 10.11 -33.68 20.51
N TYR A 364 10.55 -33.62 19.26
CA TYR A 364 11.73 -34.28 18.74
C TYR A 364 12.53 -33.36 17.83
N ARG A 365 13.81 -33.68 17.64
CA ARG A 365 14.72 -32.87 16.82
C ARG A 365 14.21 -32.52 15.41
N HIS A 366 13.41 -33.43 14.81
CA HIS A 366 12.94 -33.34 13.44
C HIS A 366 11.43 -33.06 13.32
N ILE A 367 10.74 -32.82 14.43
CA ILE A 367 9.31 -32.57 14.44
C ILE A 367 9.03 -31.26 15.18
N ARG A 368 8.27 -30.38 14.52
CA ARG A 368 7.76 -29.14 15.10
C ARG A 368 6.25 -29.11 14.95
N ILE A 369 5.56 -28.76 16.00
CA ILE A 369 4.12 -28.59 16.05
C ILE A 369 3.86 -27.12 16.33
N LEU A 370 3.12 -26.47 15.45
CA LEU A 370 2.73 -25.08 15.59
C LEU A 370 1.22 -25.03 15.81
N GLN A 371 0.82 -24.34 16.86
CA GLN A 371 -0.57 -24.00 17.10
C GLN A 371 -0.67 -22.48 17.21
N SER A 372 -1.56 -21.85 16.45
CA SER A 372 -1.83 -20.42 16.56
C SER A 372 -3.33 -20.16 16.61
N TRP A 373 -3.66 -19.10 17.29
CA TRP A 373 -5.00 -18.53 17.33
C TRP A 373 -4.92 -17.02 17.09
N MET A 374 -5.87 -16.49 16.32
CA MET A 374 -6.01 -15.08 16.02
C MET A 374 -7.47 -14.67 16.19
N THR A 375 -7.68 -13.48 16.72
CA THR A 375 -8.99 -12.83 16.75
C THR A 375 -8.86 -11.38 16.26
N ASP A 376 -9.87 -10.94 15.53
CA ASP A 376 -10.02 -9.56 15.07
C ASP A 376 -11.47 -9.15 15.30
N ARG A 377 -11.68 -8.13 16.13
CA ARG A 377 -13.00 -7.63 16.50
C ARG A 377 -13.09 -6.16 16.22
N PHE A 378 -13.89 -5.83 15.26
CA PHE A 378 -14.14 -4.47 14.86
C PHE A 378 -15.60 -4.09 15.13
N HIS A 379 -15.81 -2.98 15.83
CA HIS A 379 -17.13 -2.51 16.14
C HIS A 379 -17.22 -1.01 15.85
N THR A 380 -18.13 -0.61 14.99
CA THR A 380 -18.41 0.80 14.69
C THR A 380 -19.84 1.13 15.15
N ALA A 381 -19.98 2.24 15.85
CA ALA A 381 -21.25 2.85 16.14
C ALA A 381 -21.22 4.30 15.67
N GLY A 382 -22.18 4.68 14.86
CA GLY A 382 -22.28 6.04 14.30
C GLY A 382 -23.67 6.62 14.36
N SER A 383 -23.74 7.95 14.39
CA SER A 383 -24.97 8.71 14.26
C SER A 383 -24.77 9.86 13.29
N ALA A 384 -25.78 10.19 12.53
CA ALA A 384 -25.79 11.32 11.61
C ALA A 384 -27.13 12.06 11.67
N LEU A 385 -27.03 13.38 11.66
CA LEU A 385 -28.16 14.28 11.44
C LEU A 385 -27.98 14.94 10.07
N GLN A 386 -28.96 14.77 9.21
CA GLN A 386 -29.00 15.36 7.87
C GLN A 386 -30.17 16.36 7.80
N ALA A 387 -29.90 17.51 7.25
CA ALA A 387 -30.88 18.54 6.98
C ALA A 387 -30.75 19.00 5.52
N ASP A 388 -31.78 18.77 4.74
CA ASP A 388 -31.85 19.11 3.33
C ASP A 388 -32.98 20.12 3.13
N THR A 389 -32.68 21.29 2.57
CA THR A 389 -33.65 22.35 2.28
C THR A 389 -33.57 22.69 0.81
N LEU A 390 -34.66 22.42 0.09
CA LEU A 390 -34.81 22.72 -1.32
C LEU A 390 -35.67 23.99 -1.51
N PHE A 391 -35.34 24.79 -2.51
CA PHE A 391 -36.06 26.00 -2.88
C PHE A 391 -36.71 25.82 -4.27
N PRO A 392 -38.01 25.42 -4.33
CA PRO A 392 -38.71 25.16 -5.58
C PRO A 392 -38.82 26.38 -6.50
N THR A 393 -38.81 26.13 -7.81
CA THR A 393 -38.98 27.15 -8.84
C THR A 393 -40.39 27.67 -8.87
N GLY A 394 -40.57 29.00 -8.99
CA GLY A 394 -41.87 29.63 -9.24
C GLY A 394 -42.79 29.80 -8.03
N LEU A 395 -42.34 29.48 -6.86
CA LEU A 395 -43.09 29.65 -5.61
C LEU A 395 -42.45 30.78 -4.78
N THR A 396 -43.23 31.77 -4.39
CA THR A 396 -42.77 32.82 -3.48
C THR A 396 -42.66 32.27 -2.07
N ASN A 397 -41.44 31.99 -1.65
CA ASN A 397 -41.04 31.59 -0.31
C ASN A 397 -41.42 30.20 0.27
N PRO A 398 -41.71 29.15 -0.46
CA PRO A 398 -41.72 27.83 0.14
C PRO A 398 -40.36 27.16 0.04
N SER A 399 -39.85 26.74 1.16
CA SER A 399 -38.74 25.78 1.24
C SER A 399 -39.34 24.40 1.56
N LEU A 400 -38.85 23.37 0.88
CA LEU A 400 -39.09 21.99 1.25
C LEU A 400 -37.96 21.51 2.16
N PHE A 401 -38.29 21.27 3.41
CA PHE A 401 -37.31 20.78 4.40
C PHE A 401 -37.45 19.26 4.58
N ILE A 402 -36.34 18.56 4.48
CA ILE A 402 -36.24 17.10 4.71
C ILE A 402 -35.16 16.86 5.79
N GLY A 403 -35.59 16.56 7.00
CA GLY A 403 -34.71 16.18 8.10
C GLY A 403 -34.64 14.67 8.23
N THR A 404 -33.43 14.12 8.40
CA THR A 404 -33.22 12.68 8.64
C THR A 404 -32.19 12.47 9.71
N GLN A 405 -32.54 11.67 10.71
CA GLN A 405 -31.61 11.19 11.71
C GLN A 405 -31.35 9.70 11.46
N LEU A 406 -30.09 9.33 11.43
CA LEU A 406 -29.63 7.98 11.20
C LEU A 406 -28.77 7.51 12.37
N GLN A 407 -28.93 6.25 12.74
CA GLN A 407 -27.99 5.53 13.59
C GLN A 407 -27.51 4.31 12.83
N SER A 408 -26.24 4.04 12.89
CA SER A 408 -25.64 2.88 12.22
C SER A 408 -24.70 2.15 13.18
N SER A 409 -24.66 0.85 13.02
CA SER A 409 -23.66 0.02 13.69
C SER A 409 -23.16 -1.05 12.73
N LEU A 410 -21.87 -1.34 12.83
CA LEU A 410 -21.23 -2.45 12.15
C LEU A 410 -20.37 -3.19 13.18
N ALA A 411 -20.59 -4.47 13.32
CA ALA A 411 -19.75 -5.32 14.16
C ALA A 411 -19.25 -6.49 13.34
N THR A 412 -17.97 -6.78 13.39
CA THR A 412 -17.37 -7.98 12.82
C THR A 412 -16.51 -8.68 13.87
N ASN A 413 -16.71 -9.97 14.02
CA ASN A 413 -15.92 -10.84 14.86
C ASN A 413 -15.29 -11.90 13.97
N PHE A 414 -13.99 -11.87 13.82
CA PHE A 414 -13.23 -12.81 13.03
C PHE A 414 -12.29 -13.60 13.94
N ASN A 415 -12.29 -14.91 13.82
CA ASN A 415 -11.40 -15.77 14.56
C ASN A 415 -10.77 -16.80 13.62
N GLN A 416 -9.55 -17.18 13.92
CA GLN A 416 -8.83 -18.21 13.18
C GLN A 416 -8.01 -19.06 14.14
N SER A 417 -8.05 -20.37 13.95
CA SER A 417 -7.15 -21.31 14.61
C SER A 417 -6.43 -22.11 13.55
N GLU A 418 -5.12 -22.24 13.68
CA GLU A 418 -4.30 -23.03 12.76
C GLU A 418 -3.38 -23.96 13.52
N THR A 419 -3.43 -25.24 13.17
CA THR A 419 -2.51 -26.27 13.62
C THR A 419 -1.69 -26.76 12.45
N SER A 420 -0.38 -26.77 12.59
CA SER A 420 0.54 -27.28 11.57
C SER A 420 1.60 -28.18 12.19
N VAL A 421 1.93 -29.26 11.49
CA VAL A 421 3.04 -30.14 11.83
C VAL A 421 4.09 -30.05 10.74
N ILE A 422 5.33 -29.79 11.14
CA ILE A 422 6.48 -29.72 10.26
C ILE A 422 7.39 -30.91 10.61
N VAL A 423 7.73 -31.67 9.58
CA VAL A 423 8.59 -32.86 9.71
C VAL A 423 9.81 -32.70 8.79
N GLU A 424 10.98 -32.73 9.37
CA GLU A 424 12.24 -32.87 8.63
C GLU A 424 12.45 -34.35 8.32
N ALA A 425 11.78 -34.84 7.27
CA ALA A 425 11.78 -36.28 6.91
C ALA A 425 13.18 -36.79 6.55
N THR A 426 14.01 -35.92 5.97
CA THR A 426 15.45 -36.13 5.74
C THR A 426 16.18 -34.81 5.86
N ASN A 427 17.52 -34.83 5.83
CA ASN A 427 18.32 -33.60 5.78
C ASN A 427 18.03 -32.71 4.56
N SER A 428 17.38 -33.28 3.54
CA SER A 428 17.05 -32.59 2.28
C SER A 428 15.56 -32.35 2.08
N LEU A 429 14.67 -32.99 2.85
CA LEU A 429 13.23 -32.91 2.66
C LEU A 429 12.52 -32.51 3.95
N THR A 430 11.85 -31.37 3.89
CA THR A 430 10.97 -30.87 4.94
C THR A 430 9.53 -30.88 4.43
N LEU A 431 8.62 -31.47 5.18
CA LEU A 431 7.19 -31.55 4.90
C LEU A 431 6.42 -30.74 5.94
N ARG A 432 5.37 -30.07 5.52
CA ARG A 432 4.39 -29.41 6.40
C ARG A 432 3.00 -29.87 6.01
N GLY A 433 2.21 -30.26 7.02
CA GLY A 433 0.77 -30.47 6.89
C GLY A 433 0.05 -29.64 7.95
N GLY A 434 -1.11 -29.12 7.63
CA GLY A 434 -1.84 -28.26 8.57
C GLY A 434 -3.31 -28.14 8.25
N TYR A 435 -4.02 -27.65 9.23
CA TYR A 435 -5.44 -27.32 9.13
C TYR A 435 -5.70 -25.98 9.79
N ARG A 436 -6.47 -25.14 9.08
CA ARG A 436 -6.91 -23.81 9.54
C ARG A 436 -8.43 -23.77 9.57
N TYR A 437 -8.97 -23.40 10.71
CA TYR A 437 -10.39 -23.15 10.89
C TYR A 437 -10.61 -21.65 11.12
N VAL A 438 -11.50 -21.06 10.33
CA VAL A 438 -11.89 -19.63 10.42
C VAL A 438 -13.37 -19.59 10.77
N TRP A 439 -13.74 -18.75 11.75
CA TRP A 439 -15.14 -18.55 12.13
C TRP A 439 -15.39 -17.14 12.63
N GLY A 440 -16.64 -16.71 12.52
CA GLY A 440 -17.05 -15.41 13.03
C GLY A 440 -18.44 -15.00 12.56
N ASP A 441 -18.84 -13.83 12.99
CA ASP A 441 -20.10 -13.18 12.62
C ASP A 441 -19.88 -11.71 12.25
N GLY A 442 -20.72 -11.22 11.36
CA GLY A 442 -20.81 -9.83 10.97
C GLY A 442 -22.24 -9.34 11.11
N ARG A 443 -22.43 -8.17 11.70
CA ARG A 443 -23.72 -7.50 11.80
C ARG A 443 -23.64 -6.08 11.28
N ASN A 444 -24.61 -5.69 10.50
CA ASN A 444 -24.79 -4.32 10.03
C ASN A 444 -26.21 -3.89 10.34
N ALA A 445 -26.37 -2.75 10.96
CA ALA A 445 -27.69 -2.16 11.21
C ALA A 445 -27.68 -0.67 10.85
N VAL A 446 -28.70 -0.24 10.14
CA VAL A 446 -29.00 1.17 9.88
C VAL A 446 -30.44 1.43 10.35
N LEU A 447 -30.55 2.29 11.34
CA LEU A 447 -31.81 2.60 12.01
C LEU A 447 -32.14 4.09 11.76
N PRO A 448 -32.96 4.40 10.75
CA PRO A 448 -33.51 5.74 10.59
C PRO A 448 -34.55 6.01 11.68
N VAL A 449 -34.60 7.25 12.17
CA VAL A 449 -35.63 7.67 13.16
C VAL A 449 -37.03 7.57 12.55
N ALA A 450 -37.15 7.81 11.23
CA ALA A 450 -38.35 7.57 10.45
C ALA A 450 -37.99 6.70 9.23
N GLY A 451 -38.60 5.54 9.10
CA GLY A 451 -38.35 4.61 8.01
C GLY A 451 -38.20 3.15 8.46
N VAL A 452 -37.91 2.30 7.52
CA VAL A 452 -37.71 0.85 7.78
C VAL A 452 -36.25 0.58 8.19
N PRO A 453 -36.03 -0.02 9.36
CA PRO A 453 -34.67 -0.44 9.75
C PRO A 453 -34.11 -1.44 8.73
N SER A 454 -32.84 -1.30 8.39
CA SER A 454 -32.09 -2.27 7.60
C SER A 454 -31.10 -2.99 8.52
N VAL A 455 -31.26 -4.29 8.68
CA VAL A 455 -30.39 -5.13 9.49
C VAL A 455 -29.91 -6.29 8.64
N GLY A 456 -28.60 -6.42 8.53
CA GLY A 456 -27.93 -7.55 7.90
C GLY A 456 -27.12 -8.35 8.92
N MET A 457 -27.09 -9.65 8.76
CA MET A 457 -26.25 -10.54 9.58
C MET A 457 -25.66 -11.60 8.68
N GLU A 458 -24.34 -11.78 8.77
CA GLU A 458 -23.61 -12.78 8.02
C GLU A 458 -22.69 -13.56 8.95
N THR A 459 -22.45 -14.82 8.63
CA THR A 459 -21.52 -15.65 9.35
C THR A 459 -20.44 -16.19 8.42
N ILE A 460 -19.27 -16.46 8.96
CA ILE A 460 -18.20 -17.15 8.25
C ILE A 460 -17.82 -18.42 9.01
N ARG A 461 -17.74 -19.51 8.29
CA ARG A 461 -17.12 -20.76 8.74
C ARG A 461 -16.33 -21.31 7.57
N ARG A 462 -15.00 -21.39 7.71
CA ARG A 462 -14.14 -21.84 6.64
C ARG A 462 -13.15 -22.86 7.14
N ASN A 463 -13.10 -23.99 6.44
CA ASN A 463 -12.13 -25.05 6.65
C ASN A 463 -11.04 -24.94 5.60
N VAL A 464 -9.78 -24.99 5.99
CA VAL A 464 -8.64 -24.88 5.09
C VAL A 464 -7.62 -25.96 5.38
N GLY A 465 -7.41 -26.83 4.40
CA GLY A 465 -6.30 -27.77 4.40
C GLY A 465 -5.03 -27.12 3.85
N LEU A 466 -3.91 -27.31 4.54
CA LEU A 466 -2.61 -26.74 4.22
C LEU A 466 -1.60 -27.85 3.97
N GLY A 467 -0.74 -27.70 2.97
CA GLY A 467 0.38 -28.59 2.74
C GLY A 467 1.54 -27.86 2.11
N ALA A 468 2.75 -28.25 2.48
CA ALA A 468 3.97 -27.74 1.85
C ALA A 468 5.07 -28.80 1.88
N ALA A 469 5.93 -28.74 0.88
CA ALA A 469 7.14 -29.54 0.82
C ALA A 469 8.31 -28.65 0.35
N THR A 470 9.41 -28.72 1.08
CA THR A 470 10.67 -28.10 0.65
C THR A 470 11.70 -29.22 0.45
N TRP A 471 12.19 -29.31 -0.76
CA TRP A 471 13.14 -30.34 -1.14
C TRP A 471 14.44 -29.74 -1.67
N ARG A 472 15.54 -30.03 -1.01
CA ARG A 472 16.91 -29.70 -1.41
C ARG A 472 17.53 -30.92 -2.09
N LEU A 473 17.24 -31.09 -3.40
CA LEU A 473 17.71 -32.23 -4.21
C LEU A 473 19.24 -32.36 -4.19
N ALA A 474 19.93 -31.21 -4.18
CA ALA A 474 21.38 -31.12 -4.06
C ALA A 474 21.73 -29.78 -3.39
N ARG A 475 23.01 -29.57 -3.06
CA ARG A 475 23.46 -28.26 -2.52
C ARG A 475 23.07 -27.07 -3.43
N LYS A 476 22.85 -27.35 -4.71
CA LYS A 476 22.57 -26.33 -5.75
C LYS A 476 21.11 -26.23 -6.19
N ILE A 477 20.24 -27.12 -5.74
CA ILE A 477 18.82 -27.15 -6.18
C ILE A 477 17.91 -27.18 -4.97
N SER A 478 17.01 -26.22 -4.89
CA SER A 478 15.93 -26.16 -3.89
C SER A 478 14.60 -25.98 -4.58
N LEU A 479 13.63 -26.83 -4.24
CA LEU A 479 12.25 -26.76 -4.70
C LEU A 479 11.34 -26.60 -3.48
N THR A 480 10.37 -25.71 -3.54
CA THR A 480 9.34 -25.54 -2.52
C THR A 480 7.98 -25.55 -3.22
N GLY A 481 7.07 -26.37 -2.72
CA GLY A 481 5.67 -26.41 -3.15
C GLY A 481 4.77 -26.19 -1.96
N GLU A 482 3.71 -25.40 -2.12
CA GLU A 482 2.70 -25.10 -1.13
C GLU A 482 1.33 -25.23 -1.75
N PHE A 483 0.35 -25.73 -1.00
CA PHE A 483 -1.03 -25.72 -1.43
C PHE A 483 -1.97 -25.38 -0.27
N GLU A 484 -3.08 -24.74 -0.60
CA GLU A 484 -4.20 -24.46 0.29
C GLU A 484 -5.51 -24.83 -0.41
N LEU A 485 -6.40 -25.51 0.32
CA LEU A 485 -7.75 -25.84 -0.12
C LEU A 485 -8.72 -25.31 0.92
N GLY A 486 -9.51 -24.30 0.55
CA GLY A 486 -10.49 -23.66 1.42
C GLY A 486 -11.91 -23.91 0.98
N GLN A 487 -12.78 -24.24 1.94
CA GLN A 487 -14.22 -24.36 1.77
C GLN A 487 -14.93 -23.60 2.88
N SER A 488 -15.89 -22.75 2.50
CA SER A 488 -16.68 -21.90 3.41
C SER A 488 -18.16 -22.20 3.31
N ASP A 489 -18.89 -21.93 4.42
CA ASP A 489 -20.35 -21.94 4.46
C ASP A 489 -20.94 -20.53 4.32
N GLY A 490 -20.13 -19.45 4.53
CA GLY A 490 -20.54 -18.07 4.44
C GLY A 490 -19.34 -17.13 4.26
N SER A 491 -19.60 -15.85 3.99
CA SER A 491 -18.59 -14.82 3.88
C SER A 491 -19.16 -13.46 4.20
N TYR A 492 -18.35 -12.56 4.78
CA TYR A 492 -18.77 -11.19 5.07
C TYR A 492 -18.89 -10.31 3.81
N PHE A 493 -18.10 -10.62 2.79
CA PHE A 493 -18.05 -9.83 1.56
C PHE A 493 -18.18 -10.73 0.34
N ARG A 494 -18.89 -10.26 -0.68
CA ARG A 494 -19.08 -10.99 -1.95
C ARG A 494 -17.76 -11.30 -2.67
N THR A 495 -16.72 -10.51 -2.42
CA THR A 495 -15.39 -10.68 -3.00
C THR A 495 -14.44 -11.54 -2.16
N SER A 496 -14.87 -12.00 -0.97
CA SER A 496 -14.05 -12.81 -0.07
C SER A 496 -13.68 -14.15 -0.69
N LEU A 497 -12.57 -14.70 -0.21
CA LEU A 497 -12.26 -16.12 -0.43
C LEU A 497 -13.37 -16.97 0.18
N TYR A 498 -13.93 -17.87 -0.64
CA TYR A 498 -15.02 -18.77 -0.26
C TYR A 498 -14.59 -20.22 -0.51
N ASN A 499 -14.86 -20.74 -1.71
CA ASN A 499 -14.32 -22.02 -2.14
C ASN A 499 -13.10 -21.76 -3.00
N TYR A 500 -11.91 -21.96 -2.45
CA TYR A 500 -10.69 -21.60 -3.14
C TYR A 500 -9.65 -22.70 -3.15
N ARG A 501 -8.81 -22.65 -4.17
CA ARG A 501 -7.61 -23.47 -4.30
C ARG A 501 -6.44 -22.56 -4.60
N LYS A 502 -5.38 -22.69 -3.83
CA LYS A 502 -4.14 -21.96 -4.04
C LYS A 502 -2.99 -22.94 -4.10
N VAL A 503 -2.19 -22.80 -5.13
CA VAL A 503 -0.95 -23.56 -5.30
C VAL A 503 0.18 -22.57 -5.52
N ARG A 504 1.30 -22.78 -4.87
CA ARG A 504 2.52 -22.04 -5.05
C ARG A 504 3.69 -22.99 -5.20
N ALA A 505 4.52 -22.78 -6.20
CA ALA A 505 5.76 -23.52 -6.41
C ALA A 505 6.91 -22.53 -6.60
N MET A 506 8.05 -22.81 -6.01
CA MET A 506 9.26 -22.02 -6.15
C MET A 506 10.44 -22.95 -6.39
N GLY A 507 11.30 -22.60 -7.35
CA GLY A 507 12.51 -23.31 -7.66
C GLY A 507 13.71 -22.37 -7.65
N ARG A 508 14.82 -22.83 -7.11
CA ARG A 508 16.11 -22.16 -7.22
C ARG A 508 17.16 -23.15 -7.65
N TYR A 509 17.92 -22.77 -8.66
CA TYR A 509 19.01 -23.57 -9.18
C TYR A 509 20.29 -22.75 -9.34
N GLN A 510 21.32 -23.10 -8.58
CA GLN A 510 22.64 -22.54 -8.71
C GLN A 510 23.45 -23.38 -9.71
N LEU A 511 23.37 -23.01 -11.00
CA LEU A 511 24.09 -23.72 -12.05
C LEU A 511 25.60 -23.71 -11.82
N ARG A 512 26.13 -22.53 -11.42
CA ARG A 512 27.51 -22.28 -11.04
C ARG A 512 27.53 -21.33 -9.84
N ASP A 513 28.65 -21.17 -9.17
CA ASP A 513 28.76 -20.29 -8.01
C ASP A 513 28.42 -18.83 -8.35
N ASN A 514 28.48 -18.47 -9.61
CA ASN A 514 28.21 -17.14 -10.14
C ASN A 514 27.00 -17.09 -11.09
N LEU A 515 26.21 -18.16 -11.20
CA LEU A 515 25.06 -18.23 -12.10
C LEU A 515 23.89 -18.88 -11.36
N ASN A 516 22.88 -18.05 -11.04
CA ASN A 516 21.68 -18.45 -10.35
C ASN A 516 20.46 -18.30 -11.26
N LEU A 517 19.62 -19.31 -11.28
CA LEU A 517 18.30 -19.32 -11.89
C LEU A 517 17.26 -19.50 -10.78
N SER A 518 16.22 -18.73 -10.79
CA SER A 518 15.04 -18.97 -9.95
C SER A 518 13.77 -18.90 -10.78
N GLY A 519 12.76 -19.62 -10.34
CA GLY A 519 11.43 -19.58 -10.92
C GLY A 519 10.38 -19.73 -9.85
N ASP A 520 9.23 -19.13 -10.07
CA ASP A 520 8.07 -19.26 -9.22
C ASP A 520 6.79 -19.37 -10.05
N TYR A 521 5.82 -20.05 -9.47
CA TYR A 521 4.49 -20.24 -10.01
C TYR A 521 3.46 -20.12 -8.90
N THR A 522 2.44 -19.31 -9.10
CA THR A 522 1.32 -19.20 -8.16
C THR A 522 0.01 -19.22 -8.92
N VAL A 523 -0.93 -20.02 -8.48
CA VAL A 523 -2.30 -20.02 -8.99
C VAL A 523 -3.28 -19.92 -7.82
N LEU A 524 -4.31 -19.07 -7.98
CA LEU A 524 -5.41 -18.93 -7.03
C LEU A 524 -6.72 -18.91 -7.81
N SER A 525 -7.56 -19.89 -7.54
CA SER A 525 -8.94 -19.95 -8.03
C SER A 525 -9.90 -19.79 -6.87
N ASN A 526 -10.88 -18.93 -7.00
CA ASN A 526 -11.91 -18.70 -6.00
C ASN A 526 -13.29 -18.67 -6.62
N SER A 527 -14.29 -19.18 -5.90
CA SER A 527 -15.69 -19.11 -6.27
C SER A 527 -16.53 -18.77 -5.04
N ASN A 528 -17.12 -17.60 -5.03
CA ASN A 528 -18.07 -17.15 -4.01
C ASN A 528 -19.48 -17.17 -4.61
N PRO A 529 -20.37 -18.10 -4.21
CA PRO A 529 -21.68 -18.31 -4.82
C PRO A 529 -22.79 -17.48 -4.16
N ASN A 530 -22.52 -16.22 -3.83
CA ASN A 530 -23.56 -15.35 -3.25
C ASN A 530 -24.75 -15.21 -4.22
N LEU A 531 -25.97 -15.29 -3.71
CA LEU A 531 -27.21 -15.28 -4.51
C LEU A 531 -27.44 -13.97 -5.26
N GLU A 532 -27.10 -12.85 -4.68
CA GLU A 532 -27.31 -11.53 -5.32
C GLU A 532 -26.18 -11.17 -6.27
N ALA A 533 -24.96 -11.60 -5.99
CA ALA A 533 -23.82 -11.40 -6.87
C ALA A 533 -22.76 -12.49 -6.66
N SER A 534 -22.76 -13.50 -7.52
CA SER A 534 -21.69 -14.51 -7.47
C SER A 534 -20.40 -13.96 -8.06
N TYR A 535 -19.29 -14.29 -7.42
CA TYR A 535 -17.96 -13.82 -7.83
C TYR A 535 -17.02 -15.01 -8.02
N LYS A 536 -16.50 -15.13 -9.22
CA LYS A 536 -15.48 -16.13 -9.56
C LYS A 536 -14.26 -15.46 -10.12
N TYR A 537 -13.08 -15.89 -9.72
CA TYR A 537 -11.84 -15.45 -10.33
C TYR A 537 -10.77 -16.53 -10.33
N LEU A 538 -9.89 -16.40 -11.29
CA LEU A 538 -8.67 -17.17 -11.44
C LEU A 538 -7.52 -16.18 -11.64
N THR A 539 -6.49 -16.32 -10.80
CA THR A 539 -5.22 -15.62 -11.00
C THR A 539 -4.11 -16.64 -11.17
N HIS A 540 -3.16 -16.34 -12.03
CA HIS A 540 -1.91 -17.08 -12.10
C HIS A 540 -0.76 -16.11 -12.28
N HIS A 541 0.35 -16.46 -11.70
CA HIS A 541 1.60 -15.71 -11.79
C HIS A 541 2.73 -16.71 -12.03
N GLU A 542 3.57 -16.41 -13.00
CA GLU A 542 4.73 -17.18 -13.38
C GLU A 542 5.93 -16.26 -13.45
N GLY A 543 6.97 -16.60 -12.71
CA GLY A 543 8.20 -15.82 -12.67
C GLY A 543 9.42 -16.66 -13.01
N ALA A 544 10.36 -16.08 -13.75
CA ALA A 544 11.68 -16.65 -13.94
C ALA A 544 12.73 -15.53 -13.84
N SER A 545 13.81 -15.78 -13.13
CA SER A 545 14.92 -14.83 -13.06
C SER A 545 16.28 -15.50 -13.19
N LEU A 546 17.18 -14.79 -13.85
CA LEU A 546 18.56 -15.19 -14.08
C LEU A 546 19.49 -14.10 -13.53
N THR A 547 20.43 -14.49 -12.70
CA THR A 547 21.51 -13.61 -12.25
C THR A 547 22.85 -14.27 -12.56
N TRP A 548 23.69 -13.56 -13.32
CA TRP A 548 25.02 -14.04 -13.68
C TRP A 548 26.07 -12.98 -13.35
N ASN A 549 26.98 -13.35 -12.44
CA ASN A 549 28.11 -12.52 -12.03
C ASN A 549 29.40 -13.33 -12.15
N PRO A 550 30.08 -13.30 -13.31
CA PRO A 550 31.30 -14.09 -13.55
C PRO A 550 32.54 -13.62 -12.78
N GLY A 551 32.38 -12.70 -11.84
CA GLY A 551 33.43 -12.28 -10.89
C GLY A 551 34.62 -11.58 -11.54
N LYS A 552 35.57 -12.36 -12.06
CA LYS A 552 36.79 -11.81 -12.66
C LYS A 552 36.60 -11.02 -13.96
N LYS A 553 35.50 -11.18 -14.65
CA LYS A 553 35.22 -10.53 -15.95
C LYS A 553 34.46 -9.23 -15.88
N LYS A 554 34.15 -8.74 -14.69
CA LYS A 554 33.51 -7.44 -14.47
C LYS A 554 32.21 -7.22 -15.29
N LEU A 555 31.50 -8.29 -15.57
CA LEU A 555 30.20 -8.27 -16.27
C LEU A 555 29.15 -8.88 -15.37
N ASP A 556 28.12 -8.10 -15.03
CA ASP A 556 26.93 -8.55 -14.30
C ASP A 556 25.75 -8.54 -15.27
N LEU A 557 25.00 -9.64 -15.29
CA LEU A 557 23.75 -9.76 -16.03
C LEU A 557 22.63 -10.15 -15.09
N GLN A 558 21.52 -9.44 -15.20
CA GLN A 558 20.27 -9.75 -14.55
C GLN A 558 19.16 -9.75 -15.59
N ALA A 559 18.33 -10.77 -15.58
CA ALA A 559 17.16 -10.83 -16.43
C ALA A 559 16.01 -11.45 -15.64
N SER A 560 14.82 -10.92 -15.81
CA SER A 560 13.60 -11.52 -15.27
C SER A 560 12.48 -11.49 -16.31
N TYR A 561 11.63 -12.47 -16.23
CA TYR A 561 10.38 -12.55 -16.94
C TYR A 561 9.28 -12.87 -15.92
N GLU A 562 8.18 -12.15 -16.01
CA GLU A 562 7.00 -12.37 -15.21
C GLU A 562 5.77 -12.38 -16.12
N HIS A 563 4.90 -13.33 -15.90
CA HIS A 563 3.59 -13.40 -16.52
C HIS A 563 2.52 -13.39 -15.42
N CYS A 564 1.55 -12.51 -15.54
CA CYS A 564 0.41 -12.42 -14.64
C CYS A 564 -0.87 -12.54 -15.46
N GLY A 565 -1.69 -13.51 -15.15
CA GLY A 565 -3.03 -13.65 -15.70
C GLY A 565 -4.09 -13.42 -14.62
N TYR A 566 -5.10 -12.68 -14.97
CA TYR A 566 -6.27 -12.45 -14.15
C TYR A 566 -7.53 -12.62 -14.97
N HIS A 567 -8.46 -13.43 -14.49
CA HIS A 567 -9.77 -13.57 -15.10
C HIS A 567 -10.84 -13.57 -14.01
N SER A 568 -11.83 -12.70 -14.12
CA SER A 568 -12.94 -12.64 -13.18
C SER A 568 -14.29 -12.56 -13.89
N ARG A 569 -15.30 -13.10 -13.24
CA ARG A 569 -16.69 -13.00 -13.63
C ARG A 569 -17.54 -12.70 -12.42
N ILE A 570 -18.31 -11.64 -12.49
CA ILE A 570 -19.33 -11.27 -11.53
C ILE A 570 -20.68 -11.46 -12.22
N SER A 571 -21.50 -12.37 -11.71
CA SER A 571 -22.88 -12.54 -12.16
C SER A 571 -23.80 -11.93 -11.13
N TYR A 572 -24.63 -10.98 -11.51
CA TYR A 572 -25.47 -10.18 -10.60
C TYR A 572 -26.84 -9.91 -11.22
N LEU A 573 -27.78 -9.52 -10.37
CA LEU A 573 -29.08 -9.00 -10.79
C LEU A 573 -29.02 -7.47 -10.87
N VAL A 574 -29.41 -6.92 -12.02
CA VAL A 574 -29.55 -5.46 -12.16
C VAL A 574 -30.67 -5.00 -11.22
N PRO A 575 -30.40 -4.11 -10.24
CA PRO A 575 -31.32 -3.86 -9.13
C PRO A 575 -32.73 -3.40 -9.53
N GLN A 576 -32.81 -2.60 -10.58
CA GLN A 576 -34.11 -2.01 -11.04
C GLN A 576 -34.89 -2.94 -11.96
N LEU A 577 -34.21 -3.75 -12.74
CA LEU A 577 -34.81 -4.60 -13.76
C LEU A 577 -34.93 -6.06 -13.31
N LEU A 578 -34.21 -6.46 -12.26
CA LEU A 578 -34.05 -7.84 -11.78
C LEU A 578 -33.61 -8.82 -12.88
N THR A 579 -32.96 -8.29 -13.93
CA THR A 579 -32.42 -9.08 -15.02
C THR A 579 -31.01 -9.55 -14.69
N PRO A 580 -30.67 -10.81 -14.97
CA PRO A 580 -29.30 -11.29 -14.81
C PRO A 580 -28.33 -10.57 -15.76
N ALA A 581 -27.17 -10.20 -15.23
CA ALA A 581 -26.08 -9.62 -15.98
C ALA A 581 -24.74 -10.18 -15.53
N ASP A 582 -23.79 -10.20 -16.44
CA ASP A 582 -22.42 -10.63 -16.18
C ASP A 582 -21.43 -9.49 -16.45
N SER A 583 -20.52 -9.26 -15.53
CA SER A 583 -19.34 -8.45 -15.75
C SER A 583 -18.12 -9.38 -15.84
N ILE A 584 -17.44 -9.33 -16.97
CA ILE A 584 -16.27 -10.17 -17.23
C ILE A 584 -15.05 -9.25 -17.42
N TYR A 585 -14.01 -9.54 -16.68
CA TYR A 585 -12.72 -8.86 -16.82
C TYR A 585 -11.63 -9.91 -16.98
N GLY A 586 -10.77 -9.70 -17.95
CA GLY A 586 -9.61 -10.55 -18.21
C GLY A 586 -8.40 -9.74 -18.58
N GLU A 587 -7.25 -10.10 -18.03
CA GLU A 587 -5.97 -9.45 -18.33
C GLU A 587 -4.85 -10.49 -18.30
N ASN A 588 -3.95 -10.40 -19.28
CA ASN A 588 -2.67 -11.10 -19.31
C ASN A 588 -1.57 -10.06 -19.44
N CYS A 589 -0.66 -10.02 -18.49
CA CYS A 589 0.46 -9.08 -18.44
C CYS A 589 1.79 -9.86 -18.52
N HIS A 590 2.65 -9.46 -19.43
CA HIS A 590 4.02 -9.96 -19.56
C HIS A 590 4.98 -8.84 -19.21
N ASN A 591 5.84 -9.06 -18.24
CA ASN A 591 6.86 -8.12 -17.83
C ASN A 591 8.25 -8.73 -18.04
N ILE A 592 9.06 -8.08 -18.86
CA ILE A 592 10.44 -8.49 -19.16
C ILE A 592 11.38 -7.41 -18.68
N THR A 593 12.31 -7.77 -17.80
CA THR A 593 13.33 -6.84 -17.31
C THR A 593 14.71 -7.41 -17.58
N GLY A 594 15.62 -6.57 -18.04
CA GLY A 594 17.00 -6.95 -18.28
C GLY A 594 17.97 -5.83 -17.94
N LEU A 595 19.08 -6.17 -17.30
CA LEU A 595 20.16 -5.24 -16.98
C LEU A 595 21.51 -5.92 -17.20
N ALA A 596 22.35 -5.28 -17.98
CA ALA A 596 23.76 -5.66 -18.16
C ALA A 596 24.64 -4.52 -17.64
N ARG A 597 25.62 -4.85 -16.82
CA ARG A 597 26.62 -3.91 -16.30
C ARG A 597 28.01 -4.46 -16.52
N THR A 598 28.90 -3.61 -16.99
CA THR A 598 30.33 -3.97 -17.17
C THR A 598 31.24 -2.82 -16.74
N THR A 599 32.42 -3.18 -16.27
CA THR A 599 33.44 -2.23 -15.79
C THR A 599 34.73 -2.46 -16.56
N PHE A 600 35.22 -1.43 -17.25
CA PHE A 600 36.49 -1.40 -17.97
C PHE A 600 37.41 -0.35 -17.35
N LYS A 601 38.43 -0.76 -16.62
CA LYS A 601 39.40 0.18 -15.98
C LYS A 601 38.69 1.33 -15.20
N ARG A 602 38.45 2.47 -15.90
CA ARG A 602 37.79 3.68 -15.35
C ARG A 602 36.38 3.90 -15.86
N LEU A 603 35.89 3.03 -16.72
CA LEU A 603 34.58 3.16 -17.38
C LEU A 603 33.65 2.10 -16.84
N ASP A 604 32.52 2.51 -16.27
CA ASP A 604 31.39 1.64 -15.92
C ASP A 604 30.27 1.90 -16.92
N VAL A 605 29.77 0.86 -17.59
CA VAL A 605 28.66 0.93 -18.53
C VAL A 605 27.53 0.03 -18.03
N ALA A 606 26.33 0.55 -17.99
CA ALA A 606 25.13 -0.23 -17.74
C ALA A 606 24.09 0.05 -18.83
N GLY A 607 23.43 -0.99 -19.28
CA GLY A 607 22.35 -0.89 -20.26
C GLY A 607 21.29 -1.95 -20.00
N GLY A 608 20.06 -1.61 -20.26
CA GLY A 608 18.94 -2.51 -20.01
C GLY A 608 17.58 -1.81 -20.08
N GLY A 609 16.63 -2.34 -19.35
CA GLY A 609 15.30 -1.74 -19.26
C GLY A 609 14.23 -2.75 -18.91
N SER A 610 13.00 -2.29 -18.94
CA SER A 610 11.81 -3.13 -18.77
C SER A 610 10.81 -2.91 -19.90
N VAL A 611 10.07 -3.95 -20.21
CA VAL A 611 8.95 -3.95 -21.14
C VAL A 611 7.80 -4.66 -20.45
N ALA A 612 6.66 -3.98 -20.32
CA ALA A 612 5.42 -4.58 -19.87
C ALA A 612 4.39 -4.52 -21.00
N LEU A 613 3.79 -5.67 -21.31
CA LEU A 613 2.78 -5.82 -22.35
C LEU A 613 1.55 -6.47 -21.72
N SER A 614 0.41 -5.82 -21.81
CA SER A 614 -0.85 -6.41 -21.38
C SER A 614 -1.80 -6.61 -22.55
N SER A 615 -2.66 -7.62 -22.40
CA SER A 615 -3.72 -7.96 -23.33
C SER A 615 -4.99 -8.33 -22.55
N GLY A 616 -6.14 -8.24 -23.19
CA GLY A 616 -7.44 -8.54 -22.58
C GLY A 616 -8.36 -7.33 -22.56
N SER A 617 -9.00 -7.08 -21.42
CA SER A 617 -10.02 -6.03 -21.29
C SER A 617 -9.48 -4.60 -21.50
N ARG A 618 -8.22 -4.36 -21.14
CA ARG A 618 -7.55 -3.07 -21.36
C ARG A 618 -6.09 -3.28 -21.79
N PRO A 619 -5.82 -3.54 -23.08
CA PRO A 619 -4.47 -3.79 -23.56
C PRO A 619 -3.61 -2.53 -23.53
N THR A 620 -2.43 -2.65 -22.91
CA THR A 620 -1.44 -1.59 -22.78
C THR A 620 -0.04 -2.09 -23.07
N SER A 621 0.86 -1.19 -23.44
CA SER A 621 2.29 -1.48 -23.58
C SER A 621 3.10 -0.39 -22.90
N TYR A 622 4.11 -0.80 -22.12
CA TYR A 622 4.99 0.12 -21.43
C TYR A 622 6.44 -0.25 -21.65
N TYR A 623 7.27 0.73 -22.04
CA TYR A 623 8.67 0.55 -22.39
C TYR A 623 9.52 1.50 -21.58
N GLN A 624 10.58 0.98 -20.95
CA GLN A 624 11.51 1.76 -20.14
C GLN A 624 12.96 1.32 -20.35
N PRO A 625 13.54 1.45 -21.56
CA PRO A 625 14.96 1.23 -21.76
C PRO A 625 15.82 2.30 -21.09
N LEU A 626 17.02 1.92 -20.65
CA LEU A 626 17.99 2.79 -20.03
C LEU A 626 19.41 2.47 -20.49
N ALA A 627 20.26 3.49 -20.55
CA ALA A 627 21.70 3.37 -20.73
C ALA A 627 22.40 4.35 -19.79
N LYS A 628 23.43 3.89 -19.13
CA LYS A 628 24.24 4.70 -18.20
C LYS A 628 25.72 4.44 -18.41
N VAL A 629 26.48 5.52 -18.45
CA VAL A 629 27.94 5.47 -18.53
C VAL A 629 28.49 6.29 -17.37
N THR A 630 29.47 5.73 -16.66
CA THR A 630 30.18 6.45 -15.58
C THR A 630 31.67 6.36 -15.84
N VAL A 631 32.36 7.51 -15.86
CA VAL A 631 33.80 7.63 -16.02
C VAL A 631 34.42 8.05 -14.71
N ARG A 632 35.30 7.24 -14.13
CA ARG A 632 36.08 7.58 -12.93
C ARG A 632 37.23 8.47 -13.31
N VAL A 633 37.17 9.75 -12.96
CA VAL A 633 38.21 10.74 -13.21
C VAL A 633 39.39 10.47 -12.29
N ASN A 634 39.13 10.30 -10.99
CA ASN A 634 40.11 9.92 -9.98
C ASN A 634 39.46 9.00 -8.93
N ARG A 635 40.14 8.77 -7.77
CA ARG A 635 39.63 7.89 -6.71
C ARG A 635 38.29 8.37 -6.10
N ASN A 636 38.12 9.68 -6.09
CA ASN A 636 37.00 10.35 -5.40
C ASN A 636 35.96 10.94 -6.33
N LEU A 637 36.29 11.17 -7.61
CA LEU A 637 35.41 11.85 -8.56
C LEU A 637 35.10 10.99 -9.79
N GLY A 638 33.83 10.86 -10.11
CA GLY A 638 33.29 10.27 -11.34
C GLY A 638 32.35 11.23 -12.05
N LEU A 639 32.32 11.14 -13.37
CA LEU A 639 31.33 11.78 -14.24
C LEU A 639 30.38 10.70 -14.74
N PHE A 640 29.08 11.00 -14.82
CA PHE A 640 28.14 10.07 -15.39
C PHE A 640 27.21 10.76 -16.39
N ALA A 641 26.74 9.98 -17.34
CA ALA A 641 25.65 10.31 -18.25
C ALA A 641 24.66 9.13 -18.29
N GLU A 642 23.39 9.45 -18.24
CA GLU A 642 22.30 8.47 -18.25
C GLU A 642 21.24 8.92 -19.24
N TRP A 643 20.76 7.99 -20.05
CA TRP A 643 19.59 8.14 -20.89
C TRP A 643 18.53 7.16 -20.44
N ARG A 644 17.29 7.62 -20.37
CA ARG A 644 16.09 6.80 -20.19
C ARG A 644 15.03 7.20 -21.21
N TYR A 645 14.31 6.21 -21.65
CA TYR A 645 13.09 6.41 -22.43
C TYR A 645 11.91 5.89 -21.63
N TYR A 646 10.79 6.58 -21.73
CA TYR A 646 9.50 6.17 -21.18
C TYR A 646 8.48 6.22 -22.31
N GLY A 647 7.81 5.12 -22.58
CA GLY A 647 6.76 5.02 -23.57
C GLY A 647 5.59 4.21 -23.06
N LEU A 648 4.40 4.78 -23.11
CA LEU A 648 3.13 4.11 -22.83
C LEU A 648 2.31 4.10 -24.11
N GLY A 649 1.89 2.90 -24.55
CA GLY A 649 0.90 2.69 -25.60
C GLY A 649 -0.39 2.20 -24.97
N GLU A 650 -1.46 2.95 -25.14
CA GLU A 650 -2.82 2.60 -24.75
C GLU A 650 -3.65 2.39 -26.01
N THR A 651 -4.18 1.19 -26.22
CA THR A 651 -4.91 0.86 -27.45
C THR A 651 -6.37 1.23 -27.40
N PHE A 652 -6.97 1.24 -26.21
CA PHE A 652 -8.37 1.60 -26.03
C PHE A 652 -8.56 3.13 -26.01
N TYR A 653 -7.66 3.83 -25.30
CA TYR A 653 -7.63 5.29 -25.19
C TYR A 653 -6.33 5.81 -25.81
N MET A 654 -6.19 5.75 -27.13
CA MET A 654 -4.94 6.07 -27.84
C MET A 654 -4.38 7.47 -27.53
N TYR A 655 -5.25 8.43 -27.20
CA TYR A 655 -4.85 9.78 -26.79
C TYR A 655 -4.16 9.82 -25.40
N GLU A 656 -4.25 8.77 -24.58
CA GLU A 656 -3.49 8.65 -23.33
C GLU A 656 -2.05 8.16 -23.55
N SER A 657 -1.71 7.73 -24.75
CA SER A 657 -0.36 7.28 -25.09
C SER A 657 0.64 8.44 -25.00
N PHE A 658 1.84 8.13 -24.50
CA PHE A 658 2.94 9.09 -24.46
C PHE A 658 4.30 8.46 -24.72
N ARG A 659 5.30 9.31 -25.02
CA ARG A 659 6.71 8.97 -25.10
C ARG A 659 7.57 10.15 -24.66
N ALA A 660 8.64 9.85 -23.91
CA ALA A 660 9.56 10.86 -23.41
C ALA A 660 10.99 10.31 -23.32
N HIS A 661 11.97 11.17 -23.64
CA HIS A 661 13.38 10.88 -23.40
C HIS A 661 13.88 11.77 -22.26
N LEU A 662 14.61 11.17 -21.34
CA LEU A 662 15.28 11.86 -20.25
C LEU A 662 16.78 11.63 -20.38
N PHE A 663 17.53 12.72 -20.28
CA PHE A 663 18.98 12.71 -20.25
C PHE A 663 19.42 13.30 -18.92
N THR A 664 20.31 12.64 -18.22
CA THR A 664 20.86 13.13 -16.95
C THR A 664 22.36 13.06 -17.03
N THR A 665 23.05 14.16 -16.76
CA THR A 665 24.49 14.16 -16.58
C THR A 665 24.86 14.68 -15.21
N GLY A 666 25.98 14.24 -14.66
CA GLY A 666 26.33 14.69 -13.32
C GLY A 666 27.69 14.21 -12.84
N LEU A 667 27.89 14.54 -11.59
CA LEU A 667 29.10 14.27 -10.84
C LEU A 667 28.77 13.28 -9.72
N ARG A 668 29.62 12.27 -9.56
CA ARG A 668 29.66 11.40 -8.36
C ARG A 668 30.93 11.71 -7.59
N TYR A 669 30.78 12.20 -6.38
CA TYR A 669 31.86 12.33 -5.43
C TYR A 669 31.78 11.19 -4.41
N SER A 670 32.91 10.54 -4.11
CA SER A 670 33.01 9.47 -3.10
C SER A 670 34.28 9.64 -2.28
N ARG A 671 34.17 9.53 -0.98
CA ARG A 671 35.27 9.60 -0.05
C ARG A 671 35.26 8.45 0.96
#